data_b347c56d5431252c1b7c0dadadd67270
#
_entry.id   b347c56d5431252c1b7c0dadadd67270
#
_cell.length_a   1.000
_cell.length_b   1.000
_cell.length_c   1.000
_cell.angle_alpha   90.00
_cell.angle_beta   90.00
_cell.angle_gamma   90.00
#
_symmetry.space_group_name_H-M   'P 1'
#
loop_
_entity.id
_entity.type
_entity.pdbx_description
1 polymer ?
#
loop_
_entity_poly.entity_id
_entity_poly.type
_entity_poly.pdbx_seq_one_letter_code
_entity_poly.pdbx_strand_id
1 'polypeptide(L)'
;MIRFDCKNKTFKLDTPNTSYVIGIVDFDQLVNLYYGDKIADTEGLEARSFRPRCASFSPLTSEYNTDAHDFSPDCAPMEYGCNGCGDFRTSALSIRNADGNTVTDMRYEGYRIYAGKPSIDPLPAVYLNSESEADTLEIDMADKVTGMRVTLIYTAFNSLDVIIRSARIENASQRPADIDRAMSMCVDLPGMDYDLITLYGRHCKERSEERRPLAHGLQGIASKRGVSSHCQNPFAALVSKNADENSGEAYGFNLVYSGNFEFCTECDYSGTSRILMGINPTDFTWHIEPGESFQTPEAVMVHTSKGIGEMSRIYHKLYNFNLVPGKYRTEKRPLLINSWEAAFFDFDTDKLVSFAERAREFGMDMLVMDDGWFGKRNNDQNSLGDWFVNEDKLKGGLGELIRRINDLGLQFGIWYEPEMISPDSDLFRAHPDWCVHVPNRKPCIGRHQYVLDMSRKDVRDNIFDQMYSVLSKYKIDYIKWDFNRNISDAGSALLPADRQGEFFHRFILGTYELMGRIRDAFPDMLFENCSGGGGRFDPAMLAYSQQIWASDNTDPIERLTIQFGTSMCYPASTMGAHVSACDRTDYKVKGDVALWGTFGYELDPNELSAEERGQIKKQVDEYHKYYDLIHSGNLYRLKSPYEDGYRCAWSFVAEDKSEALATVVTMRAPEIPFFILKFRGLDPDKHYLCDFDGRVYSGSNLMNAGLNLTRPTERTYSSLKIYLKAQ
;
A
#
# COMPACT_ATOMS: atom_id res chain seq x y z
N MET A 1 -9.14 -22.09 8.49
CA MET A 1 -10.24 -23.05 8.23
C MET A 1 -11.57 -22.38 8.56
N ILE A 2 -12.52 -22.44 7.65
CA ILE A 2 -13.85 -21.82 7.81
C ILE A 2 -14.89 -22.89 8.08
N ARG A 3 -15.80 -22.66 9.02
CA ARG A 3 -16.90 -23.58 9.35
C ARG A 3 -18.18 -22.85 9.69
N PHE A 4 -19.32 -23.47 9.43
CA PHE A 4 -20.64 -23.04 9.88
C PHE A 4 -21.13 -23.96 11.01
N ASP A 5 -21.45 -23.36 12.14
CA ASP A 5 -22.10 -24.04 13.27
C ASP A 5 -23.62 -23.90 13.14
N CYS A 6 -24.28 -24.99 12.73
CA CYS A 6 -25.74 -24.98 12.57
C CYS A 6 -26.52 -24.80 13.89
N LYS A 7 -25.94 -25.21 15.03
CA LYS A 7 -26.60 -25.09 16.34
C LYS A 7 -26.66 -23.62 16.77
N ASN A 8 -25.53 -22.93 16.67
CA ASN A 8 -25.36 -21.57 17.12
C ASN A 8 -25.60 -20.54 15.99
N LYS A 9 -25.89 -21.00 14.77
CA LYS A 9 -26.06 -20.18 13.56
C LYS A 9 -24.87 -19.21 13.36
N THR A 10 -23.64 -19.69 13.49
CA THR A 10 -22.44 -18.88 13.41
C THR A 10 -21.47 -19.38 12.36
N PHE A 11 -20.85 -18.44 11.64
CA PHE A 11 -19.68 -18.68 10.81
C PHE A 11 -18.44 -18.37 11.62
N LYS A 12 -17.51 -19.32 11.70
CA LYS A 12 -16.21 -19.14 12.36
C LYS A 12 -15.09 -19.28 11.33
N LEU A 13 -14.29 -18.23 11.19
CA LEU A 13 -13.13 -18.14 10.32
C LEU A 13 -11.89 -18.16 11.20
N ASP A 14 -11.06 -19.19 11.07
CA ASP A 14 -9.82 -19.34 11.82
C ASP A 14 -8.60 -19.17 10.91
N THR A 15 -7.69 -18.32 11.32
CA THR A 15 -6.31 -18.26 10.87
C THR A 15 -5.40 -18.99 11.90
N PRO A 16 -4.06 -18.97 11.79
CA PRO A 16 -3.21 -19.64 12.79
C PRO A 16 -3.48 -19.21 14.23
N ASN A 17 -3.59 -17.90 14.50
CA ASN A 17 -3.72 -17.34 15.85
C ASN A 17 -4.97 -16.47 16.05
N THR A 18 -5.81 -16.28 15.04
CA THR A 18 -6.96 -15.37 15.09
C THR A 18 -8.25 -16.10 14.76
N SER A 19 -9.36 -15.68 15.35
CA SER A 19 -10.72 -16.05 14.95
C SER A 19 -11.57 -14.82 14.62
N TYR A 20 -12.39 -14.95 13.58
CA TYR A 20 -13.44 -13.99 13.22
C TYR A 20 -14.78 -14.74 13.22
N VAL A 21 -15.80 -14.22 13.92
CA VAL A 21 -17.08 -14.91 14.06
C VAL A 21 -18.24 -13.99 13.68
N ILE A 22 -19.07 -14.50 12.76
CA ILE A 22 -20.30 -13.84 12.30
C ILE A 22 -21.49 -14.65 12.78
N GLY A 23 -22.52 -14.01 13.33
CA GLY A 23 -23.76 -14.64 13.73
C GLY A 23 -24.92 -14.26 12.80
N ILE A 24 -25.82 -15.24 12.58
CA ILE A 24 -27.14 -15.00 12.03
C ILE A 24 -28.09 -14.90 13.20
N VAL A 25 -28.63 -13.70 13.44
CA VAL A 25 -29.55 -13.43 14.55
C VAL A 25 -30.98 -13.26 14.07
N ASP A 26 -31.88 -12.82 14.96
CA ASP A 26 -33.29 -12.59 14.64
C ASP A 26 -33.47 -11.77 13.37
N PHE A 27 -34.53 -12.08 12.63
CA PHE A 27 -34.89 -11.46 11.35
C PHE A 27 -33.85 -11.64 10.23
N ASP A 28 -33.03 -12.70 10.30
CA ASP A 28 -31.96 -13.01 9.33
C ASP A 28 -30.92 -11.88 9.20
N GLN A 29 -30.67 -11.14 10.30
CA GLN A 29 -29.64 -10.10 10.34
C GLN A 29 -28.27 -10.73 10.63
N LEU A 30 -27.22 -10.17 10.00
CA LEU A 30 -25.83 -10.56 10.23
C LEU A 30 -25.15 -9.61 11.23
N VAL A 31 -24.50 -10.19 12.24
CA VAL A 31 -23.80 -9.44 13.28
C VAL A 31 -22.37 -9.93 13.44
N ASN A 32 -21.44 -9.02 13.76
CA ASN A 32 -20.09 -9.35 14.17
C ASN A 32 -20.10 -9.79 15.65
N LEU A 33 -19.74 -11.02 15.92
CA LEU A 33 -19.72 -11.53 17.28
C LEU A 33 -18.32 -11.48 17.92
N TYR A 34 -17.29 -11.64 17.12
CA TYR A 34 -15.93 -11.68 17.62
C TYR A 34 -14.89 -11.43 16.52
N TYR A 35 -13.87 -10.68 16.83
CA TYR A 35 -12.62 -10.61 16.09
C TYR A 35 -11.48 -10.43 17.08
N GLY A 36 -10.51 -11.33 17.10
CA GLY A 36 -9.43 -11.33 18.08
C GLY A 36 -8.64 -12.64 18.10
N ASP A 37 -7.94 -12.90 19.20
CA ASP A 37 -7.18 -14.13 19.40
C ASP A 37 -8.03 -15.38 19.18
N LYS A 38 -7.40 -16.45 18.71
CA LYS A 38 -8.09 -17.68 18.35
C LYS A 38 -8.85 -18.31 19.51
N ILE A 39 -10.13 -18.58 19.29
CA ILE A 39 -11.02 -19.28 20.24
C ILE A 39 -11.33 -20.69 19.76
N ALA A 40 -11.70 -21.58 20.70
CA ALA A 40 -11.93 -22.99 20.39
C ALA A 40 -13.25 -23.23 19.65
N ASP A 41 -14.34 -22.61 20.10
CA ASP A 41 -15.71 -22.82 19.61
C ASP A 41 -16.50 -21.50 19.61
N THR A 42 -17.80 -21.56 19.34
CA THR A 42 -18.70 -20.40 19.28
C THR A 42 -19.83 -20.46 20.30
N GLU A 43 -19.76 -21.38 21.28
CA GLU A 43 -20.81 -21.56 22.27
C GLU A 43 -20.99 -20.28 23.13
N GLY A 44 -22.20 -19.78 23.23
CA GLY A 44 -22.54 -18.60 24.00
C GLY A 44 -22.14 -17.26 23.37
N LEU A 45 -21.54 -17.25 22.18
CA LEU A 45 -21.14 -15.99 21.52
C LEU A 45 -22.34 -15.21 21.00
N GLU A 46 -23.47 -15.84 20.73
CA GLU A 46 -24.70 -15.15 20.32
C GLU A 46 -25.12 -14.07 21.32
N ALA A 47 -24.86 -14.28 22.61
CA ALA A 47 -25.13 -13.31 23.66
C ALA A 47 -24.33 -11.99 23.48
N ARG A 48 -23.23 -11.99 22.72
CA ARG A 48 -22.45 -10.79 22.43
C ARG A 48 -23.17 -9.82 21.47
N SER A 49 -24.13 -10.29 20.70
CA SER A 49 -24.96 -9.45 19.85
C SER A 49 -26.04 -8.70 20.65
N PHE A 50 -26.36 -9.17 21.85
CA PHE A 50 -27.35 -8.55 22.69
C PHE A 50 -26.95 -7.12 23.06
N ARG A 51 -27.79 -6.17 22.65
CA ARG A 51 -27.70 -4.75 22.99
C ARG A 51 -29.08 -4.29 23.31
N PRO A 52 -29.39 -4.06 24.57
CA PRO A 52 -30.72 -3.57 24.94
C PRO A 52 -30.94 -2.21 24.26
N ARG A 53 -32.11 -2.03 23.70
CA ARG A 53 -32.52 -0.75 23.13
C ARG A 53 -32.46 0.31 24.23
N CYS A 54 -31.53 1.24 24.09
CA CYS A 54 -31.26 2.25 25.13
C CYS A 54 -32.32 3.34 25.23
N ALA A 55 -33.08 3.57 24.15
CA ALA A 55 -34.12 4.60 24.11
C ALA A 55 -35.38 4.11 23.40
N SER A 56 -36.54 4.50 23.90
CA SER A 56 -37.81 4.24 23.22
C SER A 56 -37.99 4.97 21.89
N PHE A 57 -37.03 5.86 21.55
CA PHE A 57 -36.98 6.58 20.28
C PHE A 57 -36.27 5.83 19.16
N SER A 58 -35.52 4.73 19.44
CA SER A 58 -34.93 3.89 18.40
C SER A 58 -36.03 3.13 17.66
N PRO A 59 -36.30 3.45 16.40
CA PRO A 59 -37.39 2.84 15.66
C PRO A 59 -37.03 1.41 15.26
N LEU A 60 -38.06 0.57 15.18
CA LEU A 60 -38.01 -0.77 14.62
C LEU A 60 -38.99 -0.87 13.46
N THR A 61 -38.72 -1.70 12.47
CA THR A 61 -39.72 -1.99 11.44
C THR A 61 -40.89 -2.73 12.09
N SER A 62 -42.09 -2.66 11.49
CA SER A 62 -43.30 -3.28 12.04
C SER A 62 -43.20 -4.82 12.15
N GLU A 63 -42.24 -5.44 11.51
CA GLU A 63 -41.96 -6.88 11.62
C GLU A 63 -41.28 -7.27 12.92
N TYR A 64 -40.56 -6.33 13.56
CA TYR A 64 -39.94 -6.55 14.85
C TYR A 64 -41.01 -6.43 15.97
N ASN A 65 -40.90 -7.28 16.97
CA ASN A 65 -41.72 -7.12 18.16
C ASN A 65 -41.27 -5.87 18.94
N THR A 66 -42.07 -4.82 18.90
CA THR A 66 -41.76 -3.53 19.55
C THR A 66 -41.69 -3.62 21.08
N ASP A 67 -42.23 -4.67 21.67
CA ASP A 67 -42.16 -4.93 23.11
C ASP A 67 -40.88 -5.70 23.51
N ALA A 68 -40.20 -6.33 22.53
CA ALA A 68 -38.92 -6.97 22.75
C ALA A 68 -37.80 -5.92 22.80
N HIS A 69 -36.94 -6.02 23.79
CA HIS A 69 -35.76 -5.16 23.92
C HIS A 69 -34.47 -5.87 23.55
N ASP A 70 -34.56 -7.02 22.88
CA ASP A 70 -33.43 -7.96 22.70
C ASP A 70 -32.62 -7.69 21.45
N PHE A 71 -33.15 -6.92 20.48
CA PHE A 71 -32.48 -6.54 19.24
C PHE A 71 -32.86 -5.11 18.84
N SER A 72 -31.87 -4.33 18.42
CA SER A 72 -32.05 -3.03 17.78
C SER A 72 -30.91 -2.77 16.79
N PRO A 73 -31.19 -2.50 15.50
CA PRO A 73 -30.15 -2.12 14.54
C PRO A 73 -29.29 -0.94 14.97
N ASP A 74 -29.88 0.00 15.77
CA ASP A 74 -29.20 1.19 16.28
C ASP A 74 -27.95 0.87 17.14
N CYS A 75 -27.95 -0.27 17.83
CA CYS A 75 -26.85 -0.65 18.71
C CYS A 75 -26.30 -2.06 18.48
N ALA A 76 -26.93 -2.89 17.63
CA ALA A 76 -26.43 -4.21 17.29
C ALA A 76 -25.10 -4.10 16.52
N PRO A 77 -24.12 -5.00 16.75
CA PRO A 77 -22.84 -4.99 16.04
C PRO A 77 -23.02 -5.55 14.61
N MET A 78 -23.59 -4.75 13.71
CA MET A 78 -23.93 -5.16 12.35
C MET A 78 -22.69 -5.55 11.55
N GLU A 79 -22.72 -6.69 10.87
CA GLU A 79 -21.61 -7.16 10.05
C GLU A 79 -21.42 -6.32 8.78
N TYR A 80 -22.53 -5.79 8.22
CA TYR A 80 -22.52 -4.90 7.06
C TYR A 80 -23.71 -3.96 7.13
N GLY A 81 -23.56 -2.88 7.92
CA GLY A 81 -24.63 -1.92 8.18
C GLY A 81 -25.12 -1.22 6.91
N CYS A 82 -26.43 -1.22 6.68
CA CYS A 82 -27.08 -0.60 5.53
C CYS A 82 -27.82 0.67 5.92
N ASN A 83 -28.01 1.59 4.96
CA ASN A 83 -28.70 2.85 5.20
C ASN A 83 -30.23 2.64 5.29
N GLY A 84 -30.88 3.25 6.27
CA GLY A 84 -32.35 3.46 6.30
C GLY A 84 -33.18 2.46 7.09
N CYS A 85 -32.57 1.46 7.75
CA CYS A 85 -33.31 0.43 8.51
C CYS A 85 -33.10 0.49 10.04
N GLY A 86 -32.84 1.67 10.56
CA GLY A 86 -32.72 1.90 12.01
C GLY A 86 -31.31 1.76 12.57
N ASP A 87 -30.31 1.49 11.77
CA ASP A 87 -28.89 1.71 12.09
C ASP A 87 -28.52 3.14 11.67
N PHE A 88 -28.31 4.02 12.64
CA PHE A 88 -27.99 5.43 12.41
C PHE A 88 -26.49 5.74 12.33
N ARG A 89 -25.65 4.73 12.57
CA ARG A 89 -24.19 4.85 12.41
C ARG A 89 -23.83 4.89 10.94
N THR A 90 -22.61 5.28 10.65
CA THR A 90 -22.08 5.29 9.27
C THR A 90 -22.29 3.93 8.61
N SER A 91 -23.01 3.92 7.50
CA SER A 91 -23.36 2.69 6.76
C SER A 91 -22.20 2.18 5.90
N ALA A 92 -22.11 0.87 5.75
CA ALA A 92 -21.22 0.24 4.77
C ALA A 92 -21.79 0.30 3.36
N LEU A 93 -23.12 0.30 3.22
CA LEU A 93 -23.83 0.34 1.94
C LEU A 93 -24.89 1.43 1.93
N SER A 94 -24.94 2.20 0.85
CA SER A 94 -26.03 3.13 0.55
C SER A 94 -26.37 3.03 -0.93
N ILE A 95 -27.64 2.69 -1.20
CA ILE A 95 -28.20 2.56 -2.54
C ILE A 95 -29.35 3.53 -2.69
N ARG A 96 -29.34 4.28 -3.78
CA ARG A 96 -30.44 5.10 -4.22
C ARG A 96 -31.26 4.31 -5.22
N ASN A 97 -32.42 3.87 -4.78
CA ASN A 97 -33.33 3.07 -5.56
C ASN A 97 -33.97 3.89 -6.70
N ALA A 98 -34.55 3.20 -7.68
CA ALA A 98 -35.16 3.81 -8.87
C ALA A 98 -36.30 4.80 -8.59
N ASP A 99 -36.89 4.78 -7.41
CA ASP A 99 -37.91 5.74 -6.96
C ASP A 99 -37.32 6.89 -6.12
N GLY A 100 -35.99 6.94 -5.96
CA GLY A 100 -35.25 7.98 -5.27
C GLY A 100 -35.09 7.79 -3.76
N ASN A 101 -35.72 6.78 -3.14
CA ASN A 101 -35.47 6.47 -1.75
C ASN A 101 -34.11 5.78 -1.55
N THR A 102 -33.58 5.82 -0.32
CA THR A 102 -32.28 5.22 0.04
C THR A 102 -32.40 4.14 1.12
N VAL A 103 -33.58 3.60 1.32
CA VAL A 103 -33.83 2.54 2.32
C VAL A 103 -33.37 1.21 1.75
N THR A 104 -32.51 0.52 2.48
CA THR A 104 -31.93 -0.78 2.10
C THR A 104 -31.97 -1.71 3.31
N ASP A 105 -32.70 -2.83 3.20
CA ASP A 105 -32.83 -3.86 4.25
C ASP A 105 -32.25 -5.20 3.77
N MET A 106 -30.93 -5.34 3.90
CA MET A 106 -30.22 -6.55 3.52
C MET A 106 -30.34 -7.63 4.58
N ARG A 107 -30.88 -8.78 4.21
CA ARG A 107 -31.05 -9.96 5.08
C ARG A 107 -30.35 -11.17 4.52
N TYR A 108 -29.83 -12.03 5.37
CA TYR A 108 -29.17 -13.27 5.01
C TYR A 108 -30.09 -14.17 4.17
N GLU A 109 -29.53 -14.73 3.07
CA GLU A 109 -30.21 -15.72 2.22
C GLU A 109 -29.48 -17.07 2.15
N GLY A 110 -28.14 -17.05 2.19
CA GLY A 110 -27.37 -18.27 2.04
C GLY A 110 -25.87 -18.05 2.11
N TYR A 111 -25.11 -19.12 1.97
CA TYR A 111 -23.65 -19.07 1.99
C TYR A 111 -23.00 -20.15 1.15
N ARG A 112 -21.73 -19.95 0.84
CA ARG A 112 -20.81 -20.94 0.26
C ARG A 112 -19.49 -20.91 1.00
N ILE A 113 -18.89 -22.10 1.21
CA ILE A 113 -17.52 -22.24 1.75
C ILE A 113 -16.74 -23.15 0.79
N TYR A 114 -15.55 -22.69 0.39
CA TYR A 114 -14.70 -23.45 -0.52
C TYR A 114 -13.22 -23.11 -0.31
N ALA A 115 -12.31 -23.99 -0.76
CA ALA A 115 -10.87 -23.73 -0.78
C ALA A 115 -10.54 -22.77 -1.92
N GLY A 116 -9.52 -21.92 -1.73
CA GLY A 116 -9.10 -20.93 -2.69
C GLY A 116 -9.79 -19.58 -2.52
N LYS A 117 -9.67 -18.72 -3.54
CA LYS A 117 -10.13 -17.33 -3.52
C LYS A 117 -10.72 -16.96 -4.88
N PRO A 118 -11.87 -16.27 -4.94
CA PRO A 118 -12.46 -15.84 -6.22
C PRO A 118 -11.62 -14.70 -6.84
N SER A 119 -11.66 -14.64 -8.18
CA SER A 119 -11.20 -13.45 -8.90
C SER A 119 -12.14 -12.27 -8.65
N ILE A 120 -11.57 -11.09 -8.59
CA ILE A 120 -12.29 -9.81 -8.53
C ILE A 120 -11.92 -8.89 -9.70
N ASP A 121 -11.50 -9.46 -10.84
CA ASP A 121 -11.16 -8.68 -12.03
C ASP A 121 -12.24 -7.66 -12.37
N PRO A 122 -11.86 -6.43 -12.79
CA PRO A 122 -10.53 -5.95 -13.15
C PRO A 122 -9.73 -5.30 -12.02
N LEU A 123 -10.13 -5.47 -10.76
CA LEU A 123 -9.42 -4.92 -9.60
C LEU A 123 -8.18 -5.74 -9.28
N PRO A 124 -7.08 -5.10 -8.84
CA PRO A 124 -5.93 -5.81 -8.29
C PRO A 124 -6.30 -6.54 -7.00
N ALA A 125 -5.70 -7.68 -6.79
CA ALA A 125 -6.04 -8.56 -5.68
C ALA A 125 -4.82 -9.29 -5.12
N VAL A 126 -4.87 -9.60 -3.85
CA VAL A 126 -3.97 -10.59 -3.25
C VAL A 126 -4.24 -11.94 -3.93
N TYR A 127 -3.20 -12.62 -4.39
CA TYR A 127 -3.31 -13.92 -5.05
C TYR A 127 -2.86 -15.07 -4.14
N LEU A 128 -3.27 -16.27 -4.48
CA LEU A 128 -2.82 -17.50 -3.82
C LEU A 128 -1.83 -18.24 -4.73
N ASN A 129 -0.75 -18.79 -4.16
CA ASN A 129 0.18 -19.66 -4.89
C ASN A 129 -0.41 -21.08 -5.05
N SER A 130 -1.34 -21.46 -4.17
CA SER A 130 -2.17 -22.66 -4.30
C SER A 130 -3.54 -22.46 -3.64
N GLU A 131 -4.55 -23.14 -4.09
CA GLU A 131 -5.90 -23.08 -3.48
C GLU A 131 -5.90 -23.48 -1.99
N SER A 132 -4.95 -24.29 -1.56
CA SER A 132 -4.84 -24.74 -0.16
C SER A 132 -4.30 -23.67 0.81
N GLU A 133 -3.81 -22.52 0.32
CA GLU A 133 -3.32 -21.43 1.18
C GLU A 133 -4.44 -20.72 1.96
N ALA A 134 -5.67 -20.74 1.43
CA ALA A 134 -6.80 -20.06 2.08
C ALA A 134 -8.12 -20.76 1.79
N ASP A 135 -9.09 -20.52 2.67
CA ASP A 135 -10.50 -20.84 2.47
C ASP A 135 -11.30 -19.55 2.27
N THR A 136 -12.36 -19.62 1.47
CA THR A 136 -13.28 -18.49 1.25
C THR A 136 -14.69 -18.83 1.75
N LEU A 137 -15.29 -17.87 2.45
CA LEU A 137 -16.70 -17.79 2.79
C LEU A 137 -17.34 -16.69 1.94
N GLU A 138 -18.39 -17.02 1.22
CA GLU A 138 -19.30 -16.05 0.63
C GLU A 138 -20.64 -16.13 1.37
N ILE A 139 -21.15 -14.97 1.81
CA ILE A 139 -22.48 -14.86 2.43
C ILE A 139 -23.34 -13.99 1.53
N ASP A 140 -24.45 -14.56 1.08
CA ASP A 140 -25.44 -13.86 0.25
C ASP A 140 -26.50 -13.18 1.14
N MET A 141 -26.75 -11.91 0.87
CA MET A 141 -27.80 -11.09 1.48
C MET A 141 -28.67 -10.49 0.37
N ALA A 142 -29.93 -10.29 0.65
CA ALA A 142 -30.86 -9.64 -0.29
C ALA A 142 -31.84 -8.71 0.42
N ASP A 143 -32.18 -7.64 -0.28
CA ASP A 143 -33.36 -6.81 0.01
C ASP A 143 -34.50 -7.30 -0.89
N LYS A 144 -35.50 -7.97 -0.28
CA LYS A 144 -36.62 -8.58 -1.00
C LYS A 144 -37.58 -7.54 -1.60
N VAL A 145 -37.53 -6.28 -1.15
CA VAL A 145 -38.39 -5.21 -1.65
C VAL A 145 -37.79 -4.56 -2.88
N THR A 146 -36.51 -4.24 -2.82
CA THR A 146 -35.81 -3.56 -3.92
C THR A 146 -35.25 -4.52 -4.96
N GLY A 147 -35.00 -5.78 -4.61
CA GLY A 147 -34.33 -6.76 -5.46
C GLY A 147 -32.83 -6.60 -5.55
N MET A 148 -32.24 -5.75 -4.72
CA MET A 148 -30.78 -5.62 -4.60
C MET A 148 -30.21 -6.78 -3.79
N ARG A 149 -29.01 -7.25 -4.17
CA ARG A 149 -28.27 -8.33 -3.50
C ARG A 149 -26.86 -7.89 -3.17
N VAL A 150 -26.31 -8.45 -2.10
CA VAL A 150 -24.91 -8.28 -1.70
C VAL A 150 -24.33 -9.64 -1.36
N THR A 151 -23.19 -9.98 -1.95
CA THR A 151 -22.37 -11.12 -1.52
C THR A 151 -21.16 -10.56 -0.75
N LEU A 152 -21.09 -10.85 0.55
CA LEU A 152 -19.92 -10.56 1.38
C LEU A 152 -18.91 -11.67 1.21
N ILE A 153 -17.66 -11.32 0.86
CA ILE A 153 -16.59 -12.26 0.55
C ILE A 153 -15.51 -12.15 1.62
N TYR A 154 -15.16 -13.29 2.22
CA TYR A 154 -14.12 -13.40 3.26
C TYR A 154 -13.15 -14.49 2.86
N THR A 155 -11.87 -14.16 2.69
CA THR A 155 -10.81 -15.16 2.46
C THR A 155 -9.88 -15.19 3.66
N ALA A 156 -9.83 -16.32 4.37
CA ALA A 156 -8.99 -16.53 5.55
C ALA A 156 -7.78 -17.40 5.19
N PHE A 157 -6.57 -16.88 5.46
CA PHE A 157 -5.33 -17.60 5.21
C PHE A 157 -5.06 -18.68 6.26
N ASN A 158 -4.53 -19.82 5.80
CA ASN A 158 -4.24 -20.97 6.67
C ASN A 158 -2.87 -20.86 7.36
N SER A 159 -1.94 -20.06 6.84
CA SER A 159 -0.57 -19.91 7.33
C SER A 159 -0.22 -18.49 7.83
N LEU A 160 -1.08 -17.50 7.61
CA LEU A 160 -0.91 -16.12 8.04
C LEU A 160 -2.16 -15.65 8.80
N ASP A 161 -2.00 -14.76 9.77
CA ASP A 161 -3.12 -14.15 10.49
C ASP A 161 -3.74 -13.01 9.66
N VAL A 162 -4.28 -13.38 8.49
CA VAL A 162 -4.85 -12.49 7.49
C VAL A 162 -6.26 -12.94 7.12
N ILE A 163 -7.19 -11.98 7.10
CA ILE A 163 -8.53 -12.12 6.51
C ILE A 163 -8.69 -11.01 5.47
N ILE A 164 -9.05 -11.38 4.24
CA ILE A 164 -9.32 -10.43 3.17
C ILE A 164 -10.83 -10.30 3.02
N ARG A 165 -11.32 -9.07 2.88
CA ARG A 165 -12.74 -8.78 2.70
C ARG A 165 -13.00 -7.97 1.45
N SER A 166 -14.10 -8.30 0.78
CA SER A 166 -14.71 -7.47 -0.27
C SER A 166 -16.21 -7.73 -0.33
N ALA A 167 -16.93 -6.95 -1.12
CA ALA A 167 -18.37 -7.11 -1.34
C ALA A 167 -18.70 -7.00 -2.83
N ARG A 168 -19.62 -7.83 -3.30
CA ARG A 168 -20.21 -7.73 -4.62
C ARG A 168 -21.67 -7.36 -4.49
N ILE A 169 -22.04 -6.23 -5.08
CA ILE A 169 -23.41 -5.71 -5.11
C ILE A 169 -24.00 -6.02 -6.47
N GLU A 170 -25.19 -6.66 -6.51
CA GLU A 170 -25.88 -7.05 -7.74
C GLU A 170 -27.28 -6.43 -7.77
N ASN A 171 -27.66 -5.89 -8.92
CA ASN A 171 -29.01 -5.46 -9.18
C ASN A 171 -29.82 -6.61 -9.81
N ALA A 172 -30.46 -7.42 -8.97
CA ALA A 172 -31.37 -8.49 -9.41
C ALA A 172 -32.82 -8.00 -9.65
N SER A 173 -33.05 -6.69 -9.61
CA SER A 173 -34.35 -6.08 -9.87
C SER A 173 -34.62 -5.87 -11.37
N GLN A 174 -35.75 -5.25 -11.69
CA GLN A 174 -36.10 -4.86 -13.07
C GLN A 174 -35.89 -3.37 -13.36
N ARG A 175 -35.31 -2.62 -12.43
CA ARG A 175 -35.12 -1.15 -12.50
C ARG A 175 -33.68 -0.79 -12.16
N PRO A 176 -33.12 0.27 -12.74
CA PRO A 176 -31.78 0.69 -12.40
C PRO A 176 -31.71 1.24 -10.98
N ALA A 177 -30.52 1.29 -10.40
CA ALA A 177 -30.25 1.91 -9.10
C ALA A 177 -28.85 2.57 -9.13
N ASP A 178 -28.59 3.42 -8.16
CA ASP A 178 -27.30 4.08 -7.98
C ASP A 178 -26.68 3.65 -6.64
N ILE A 179 -25.44 3.20 -6.67
CA ILE A 179 -24.66 2.91 -5.47
C ILE A 179 -23.92 4.18 -5.09
N ASP A 180 -24.31 4.81 -3.98
CA ASP A 180 -23.67 6.03 -3.48
C ASP A 180 -22.58 5.74 -2.44
N ARG A 181 -22.58 4.54 -1.85
CA ARG A 181 -21.55 4.03 -0.92
C ARG A 181 -21.48 2.52 -0.99
N ALA A 182 -20.26 1.98 -1.10
CA ALA A 182 -19.97 0.56 -1.03
C ALA A 182 -18.61 0.34 -0.35
N MET A 183 -18.62 -0.02 0.94
CA MET A 183 -17.39 -0.31 1.67
C MET A 183 -16.95 -1.75 1.43
N SER A 184 -15.64 -1.97 1.40
CA SER A 184 -15.06 -3.30 1.27
C SER A 184 -15.21 -4.11 2.55
N MET A 185 -15.23 -3.43 3.69
CA MET A 185 -15.40 -4.04 5.01
C MET A 185 -16.14 -3.13 6.00
N CYS A 186 -16.82 -3.78 6.95
CA CYS A 186 -17.39 -3.19 8.15
C CYS A 186 -17.10 -4.15 9.31
N VAL A 187 -16.58 -3.64 10.42
CA VAL A 187 -16.32 -4.41 11.65
C VAL A 187 -16.73 -3.59 12.85
N ASP A 188 -17.56 -4.13 13.72
CA ASP A 188 -17.98 -3.49 14.97
C ASP A 188 -17.23 -4.14 16.15
N LEU A 189 -16.16 -3.49 16.64
CA LEU A 189 -15.41 -3.94 17.83
C LEU A 189 -16.06 -3.43 19.11
N PRO A 190 -16.10 -4.26 20.17
CA PRO A 190 -16.54 -3.80 21.49
C PRO A 190 -15.50 -2.88 22.13
N GLY A 191 -15.94 -1.79 22.71
CA GLY A 191 -15.06 -0.85 23.42
C GLY A 191 -14.50 0.27 22.57
N MET A 192 -13.90 1.24 23.25
CA MET A 192 -13.25 2.42 22.67
C MET A 192 -11.81 2.57 23.16
N ASP A 193 -11.27 1.55 23.83
CA ASP A 193 -10.00 1.62 24.54
C ASP A 193 -8.79 1.35 23.63
N TYR A 194 -8.85 1.99 22.43
CA TYR A 194 -7.84 1.88 21.38
C TYR A 194 -7.24 3.23 21.04
N ASP A 195 -6.03 3.19 20.50
CA ASP A 195 -5.43 4.27 19.74
C ASP A 195 -5.54 3.96 18.24
N LEU A 196 -5.83 4.98 17.45
CA LEU A 196 -5.80 4.93 15.99
C LEU A 196 -4.41 5.36 15.50
N ILE A 197 -3.75 4.48 14.73
CA ILE A 197 -2.51 4.78 14.00
C ILE A 197 -2.87 5.01 12.53
N THR A 198 -2.37 6.12 11.97
CA THR A 198 -2.49 6.49 10.56
C THR A 198 -1.17 7.00 10.01
N LEU A 199 -1.02 6.96 8.68
CA LEU A 199 0.17 7.42 7.98
C LEU A 199 -0.17 8.65 7.14
N TYR A 200 0.18 9.84 7.64
CA TYR A 200 -0.08 11.12 6.99
C TYR A 200 1.18 11.68 6.33
N GLY A 201 1.03 12.71 5.51
CA GLY A 201 2.20 13.36 4.95
C GLY A 201 1.91 14.40 3.88
N ARG A 202 2.93 14.63 3.09
CA ARG A 202 2.94 15.47 1.88
C ARG A 202 4.07 15.02 0.97
N HIS A 203 4.15 15.56 -0.23
CA HIS A 203 5.32 15.39 -1.10
C HIS A 203 6.63 15.66 -0.32
N CYS A 204 7.60 14.81 -0.45
CA CYS A 204 8.88 14.81 0.27
C CYS A 204 8.81 14.64 1.80
N LYS A 205 7.67 14.22 2.33
CA LYS A 205 7.48 13.88 3.75
C LYS A 205 6.28 12.92 3.90
N GLU A 206 6.36 11.79 3.21
CA GLU A 206 5.30 10.79 3.12
C GLU A 206 5.27 9.88 4.35
N ARG A 207 4.09 9.36 4.66
CA ARG A 207 3.84 8.29 5.64
C ARG A 207 4.43 8.53 7.02
N SER A 208 4.35 9.77 7.51
CA SER A 208 4.64 10.04 8.92
C SER A 208 3.61 9.36 9.81
N GLU A 209 4.05 8.69 10.86
CA GLU A 209 3.16 8.05 11.83
C GLU A 209 2.41 9.09 12.66
N GLU A 210 1.11 8.93 12.81
CA GLU A 210 0.29 9.61 13.79
C GLU A 210 -0.46 8.58 14.62
N ARG A 211 -0.35 8.66 15.94
CA ARG A 211 -1.08 7.83 16.90
C ARG A 211 -1.93 8.73 17.81
N ARG A 212 -3.25 8.47 17.84
CA ARG A 212 -4.20 9.26 18.63
C ARG A 212 -5.28 8.37 19.26
N PRO A 213 -5.76 8.68 20.48
CA PRO A 213 -6.82 7.91 21.12
C PRO A 213 -8.15 8.05 20.36
N LEU A 214 -8.97 6.97 20.37
CA LEU A 214 -10.34 7.05 19.90
C LEU A 214 -11.18 7.95 20.83
N ALA A 215 -12.15 8.65 20.25
CA ALA A 215 -13.13 9.48 20.92
C ALA A 215 -14.52 9.19 20.35
N HIS A 216 -15.58 9.60 21.06
CA HIS A 216 -16.95 9.50 20.54
C HIS A 216 -17.11 10.25 19.21
N GLY A 217 -17.90 9.68 18.32
CA GLY A 217 -18.17 10.22 16.98
C GLY A 217 -17.23 9.66 15.93
N LEU A 218 -17.22 10.32 14.78
CA LEU A 218 -16.54 9.86 13.56
C LEU A 218 -15.10 10.39 13.49
N GLN A 219 -14.17 9.48 13.24
CA GLN A 219 -12.74 9.76 13.00
C GLN A 219 -12.26 8.97 11.80
N GLY A 220 -11.27 9.46 11.08
CA GLY A 220 -10.77 8.70 9.93
C GLY A 220 -9.78 9.45 9.07
N ILE A 221 -9.46 8.85 7.93
CA ILE A 221 -8.62 9.37 6.87
C ILE A 221 -9.29 9.11 5.51
N ALA A 222 -9.03 9.99 4.55
CA ALA A 222 -9.59 9.84 3.21
C ALA A 222 -8.72 10.54 2.16
N SER A 223 -8.76 10.05 0.92
CA SER A 223 -8.27 10.78 -0.24
C SER A 223 -9.42 11.18 -1.16
N LYS A 224 -9.31 12.39 -1.73
CA LYS A 224 -10.18 12.96 -2.79
C LYS A 224 -9.34 13.48 -3.95
N ARG A 225 -8.12 12.96 -4.12
CA ARG A 225 -7.12 13.47 -5.04
C ARG A 225 -7.03 12.68 -6.34
N GLY A 226 -7.98 11.76 -6.55
CA GLY A 226 -7.99 10.81 -7.66
C GLY A 226 -7.04 9.64 -7.48
N VAL A 227 -6.17 9.71 -6.47
CA VAL A 227 -5.19 8.68 -6.10
C VAL A 227 -5.13 8.52 -4.57
N SER A 228 -4.47 7.48 -4.08
CA SER A 228 -4.27 7.24 -2.65
C SER A 228 -3.56 8.41 -1.94
N SER A 229 -2.59 9.04 -2.60
CA SER A 229 -1.94 10.33 -2.31
C SER A 229 -0.84 10.32 -1.23
N HIS A 230 0.02 11.37 -1.29
CA HIS A 230 1.03 11.64 -0.25
C HIS A 230 0.43 12.00 1.11
N CYS A 231 -0.82 12.56 1.10
CA CYS A 231 -1.39 13.16 2.31
C CYS A 231 -1.91 12.12 3.29
N GLN A 232 -2.40 11.02 2.78
CA GLN A 232 -2.91 9.89 3.56
C GLN A 232 -2.59 8.59 2.82
N ASN A 233 -2.21 7.56 3.56
CA ASN A 233 -2.01 6.23 3.01
C ASN A 233 -3.25 5.36 3.30
N PRO A 234 -3.67 4.44 2.40
CA PRO A 234 -4.84 3.58 2.64
C PRO A 234 -4.56 2.48 3.67
N PHE A 235 -3.83 2.82 4.73
CA PHE A 235 -3.52 1.99 5.89
C PHE A 235 -3.95 2.69 7.17
N ALA A 236 -4.56 1.92 8.07
CA ALA A 236 -4.85 2.33 9.44
C ALA A 236 -4.72 1.14 10.39
N ALA A 237 -4.42 1.40 11.66
CA ALA A 237 -4.47 0.37 12.68
C ALA A 237 -5.14 0.88 13.95
N LEU A 238 -5.93 0.01 14.60
CA LEU A 238 -6.38 0.20 15.96
C LEU A 238 -5.51 -0.65 16.88
N VAL A 239 -4.94 -0.03 17.90
CA VAL A 239 -4.03 -0.73 18.82
C VAL A 239 -4.47 -0.46 20.26
N SER A 240 -4.26 -1.43 21.15
CA SER A 240 -4.47 -1.20 22.59
C SER A 240 -3.58 -0.04 23.07
N LYS A 241 -4.04 0.75 24.03
CA LYS A 241 -3.32 1.97 24.49
C LYS A 241 -1.88 1.75 24.92
N ASN A 242 -1.58 0.55 25.43
CA ASN A 242 -0.24 0.16 25.87
C ASN A 242 0.52 -0.67 24.82
N ALA A 243 -0.02 -0.80 23.61
CA ALA A 243 0.68 -1.55 22.57
C ALA A 243 1.96 -0.84 22.12
N ASP A 244 3.00 -1.64 21.96
CA ASP A 244 4.29 -1.25 21.39
C ASP A 244 4.69 -2.20 20.24
N GLU A 245 5.92 -2.14 19.79
CA GLU A 245 6.44 -3.01 18.71
C GLU A 245 6.40 -4.51 19.08
N ASN A 246 6.36 -4.88 20.36
CA ASN A 246 6.59 -6.23 20.85
C ASN A 246 5.43 -6.82 21.65
N SER A 247 4.45 -6.00 22.01
CA SER A 247 3.34 -6.40 22.89
C SER A 247 2.10 -5.55 22.67
N GLY A 248 0.95 -6.07 23.08
CA GLY A 248 -0.35 -5.42 22.94
C GLY A 248 -1.09 -5.86 21.70
N GLU A 249 -2.39 -5.61 21.71
CA GLU A 249 -3.30 -5.97 20.62
C GLU A 249 -3.21 -4.95 19.49
N ALA A 250 -3.19 -5.42 18.24
CA ALA A 250 -3.15 -4.60 17.05
C ALA A 250 -4.08 -5.18 15.97
N TYR A 251 -4.96 -4.33 15.44
CA TYR A 251 -5.83 -4.58 14.30
C TYR A 251 -5.38 -3.69 13.15
N GLY A 252 -4.82 -4.25 12.10
CA GLY A 252 -4.39 -3.54 10.90
C GLY A 252 -5.42 -3.66 9.78
N PHE A 253 -5.58 -2.58 9.02
CA PHE A 253 -6.48 -2.48 7.88
C PHE A 253 -5.76 -1.80 6.72
N ASN A 254 -5.72 -2.43 5.55
CA ASN A 254 -5.10 -1.85 4.35
C ASN A 254 -5.94 -2.14 3.12
N LEU A 255 -6.24 -1.11 2.31
CA LEU A 255 -7.08 -1.24 1.13
C LEU A 255 -6.22 -1.47 -0.13
N VAL A 256 -6.51 -2.53 -0.88
CA VAL A 256 -5.86 -2.82 -2.17
C VAL A 256 -6.50 -1.95 -3.27
N TYR A 257 -6.23 -0.64 -3.19
CA TYR A 257 -6.83 0.34 -4.09
C TYR A 257 -5.98 1.62 -4.15
N SER A 258 -5.76 2.15 -5.36
CA SER A 258 -4.93 3.34 -5.58
C SER A 258 -5.73 4.62 -5.82
N GLY A 259 -7.07 4.53 -5.85
CA GLY A 259 -7.96 5.68 -6.07
C GLY A 259 -8.37 6.40 -4.79
N ASN A 260 -9.45 7.17 -4.88
CA ASN A 260 -10.06 7.84 -3.73
C ASN A 260 -10.58 6.81 -2.74
N PHE A 261 -10.06 6.79 -1.53
CA PHE A 261 -10.41 5.84 -0.48
C PHE A 261 -10.91 6.55 0.79
N GLU A 262 -11.63 5.82 1.60
CA GLU A 262 -12.01 6.23 2.97
C GLU A 262 -11.72 5.09 3.94
N PHE A 263 -11.09 5.41 5.07
CA PHE A 263 -11.12 4.63 6.30
C PHE A 263 -11.77 5.51 7.38
N CYS A 264 -12.76 4.98 8.07
CA CYS A 264 -13.32 5.67 9.22
C CYS A 264 -13.62 4.71 10.36
N THR A 265 -13.58 5.26 11.58
CA THR A 265 -14.07 4.59 12.78
C THR A 265 -15.06 5.53 13.49
N GLU A 266 -16.22 4.97 13.85
CA GLU A 266 -17.26 5.67 14.59
C GLU A 266 -17.46 5.01 15.95
N CYS A 267 -17.18 5.77 17.01
CA CYS A 267 -17.43 5.32 18.36
C CYS A 267 -18.82 5.81 18.81
N ASP A 268 -19.75 4.88 18.96
CA ASP A 268 -21.12 5.18 19.30
C ASP A 268 -21.34 5.36 20.81
N TYR A 269 -22.57 5.75 21.17
CA TYR A 269 -22.95 5.97 22.57
C TYR A 269 -22.99 4.69 23.41
N SER A 270 -23.04 3.53 22.78
CA SER A 270 -23.03 2.21 23.46
C SER A 270 -21.61 1.73 23.77
N GLY A 271 -20.58 2.44 23.30
CA GLY A 271 -19.19 2.06 23.43
C GLY A 271 -18.76 1.03 22.39
N THR A 272 -19.40 0.96 21.23
CA THR A 272 -18.98 0.16 20.08
C THR A 272 -18.16 1.03 19.15
N SER A 273 -17.06 0.49 18.63
CA SER A 273 -16.24 1.12 17.59
C SER A 273 -16.52 0.42 16.26
N ARG A 274 -17.26 1.09 15.38
CA ARG A 274 -17.48 0.66 13.99
C ARG A 274 -16.32 1.08 13.13
N ILE A 275 -15.78 0.17 12.36
CA ILE A 275 -14.64 0.37 11.47
C ILE A 275 -15.08 0.09 10.04
N LEU A 276 -14.82 1.03 9.14
CA LEU A 276 -15.19 0.96 7.74
C LEU A 276 -13.97 1.29 6.86
N MET A 277 -13.79 0.55 5.76
CA MET A 277 -12.77 0.86 4.76
C MET A 277 -13.30 0.51 3.36
N GLY A 278 -13.06 1.40 2.40
CA GLY A 278 -13.48 1.19 1.02
C GLY A 278 -13.24 2.40 0.12
N ILE A 279 -13.94 2.45 -1.01
CA ILE A 279 -13.93 3.60 -1.92
C ILE A 279 -14.57 4.80 -1.21
N ASN A 280 -13.94 5.97 -1.36
CA ASN A 280 -14.48 7.20 -0.78
C ASN A 280 -15.83 7.56 -1.43
N PRO A 281 -16.92 7.68 -0.67
CA PRO A 281 -18.24 7.99 -1.22
C PRO A 281 -18.39 9.44 -1.71
N THR A 282 -17.43 10.32 -1.38
CA THR A 282 -17.46 11.69 -1.89
C THR A 282 -17.10 11.71 -3.36
N ASP A 283 -17.94 12.33 -4.17
CA ASP A 283 -17.82 12.38 -5.64
C ASP A 283 -17.85 10.98 -6.30
N PHE A 284 -18.51 10.00 -5.63
CA PHE A 284 -18.71 8.65 -6.12
C PHE A 284 -20.21 8.35 -6.22
N THR A 285 -20.63 7.89 -7.37
CA THR A 285 -21.92 7.25 -7.62
C THR A 285 -21.70 6.23 -8.73
N TRP A 286 -22.12 5.01 -8.52
CA TRP A 286 -22.05 3.97 -9.54
C TRP A 286 -23.43 3.55 -9.97
N HIS A 287 -23.77 3.83 -11.22
CA HIS A 287 -25.04 3.42 -11.81
C HIS A 287 -25.01 1.93 -12.15
N ILE A 288 -26.06 1.20 -11.75
CA ILE A 288 -26.14 -0.25 -11.93
C ILE A 288 -27.48 -0.61 -12.58
N GLU A 289 -27.41 -1.13 -13.83
CA GLU A 289 -28.57 -1.59 -14.57
C GLU A 289 -29.04 -2.98 -14.05
N PRO A 290 -30.30 -3.40 -14.37
CA PRO A 290 -30.76 -4.75 -14.07
C PRO A 290 -29.82 -5.82 -14.59
N GLY A 291 -29.39 -6.75 -13.72
CA GLY A 291 -28.47 -7.83 -14.04
C GLY A 291 -26.98 -7.46 -13.99
N GLU A 292 -26.64 -6.19 -13.75
CA GLU A 292 -25.25 -5.79 -13.55
C GLU A 292 -24.81 -5.96 -12.08
N SER A 293 -23.49 -5.99 -11.87
CA SER A 293 -22.87 -6.04 -10.55
C SER A 293 -21.74 -5.06 -10.41
N PHE A 294 -21.50 -4.62 -9.18
CA PHE A 294 -20.37 -3.80 -8.76
C PHE A 294 -19.51 -4.57 -7.74
N GLN A 295 -18.20 -4.62 -7.96
CA GLN A 295 -17.25 -5.27 -7.06
C GLN A 295 -16.43 -4.22 -6.33
N THR A 296 -16.35 -4.30 -4.98
CA THR A 296 -15.45 -3.44 -4.18
C THR A 296 -14.03 -3.98 -4.21
N PRO A 297 -13.00 -3.11 -4.02
CA PRO A 297 -11.63 -3.57 -3.81
C PRO A 297 -11.48 -4.41 -2.55
N GLU A 298 -10.35 -5.09 -2.40
CA GLU A 298 -10.04 -5.88 -1.20
C GLU A 298 -9.58 -5.00 -0.05
N ALA A 299 -10.08 -5.25 1.14
CA ALA A 299 -9.54 -4.79 2.40
C ALA A 299 -8.82 -5.94 3.10
N VAL A 300 -7.53 -5.78 3.36
CA VAL A 300 -6.69 -6.76 4.07
C VAL A 300 -6.72 -6.46 5.55
N MET A 301 -7.22 -7.40 6.35
CA MET A 301 -7.32 -7.31 7.80
C MET A 301 -6.29 -8.22 8.45
N VAL A 302 -5.56 -7.69 9.43
CA VAL A 302 -4.59 -8.41 10.26
C VAL A 302 -4.92 -8.18 11.72
N HIS A 303 -4.89 -9.24 12.54
CA HIS A 303 -4.97 -9.12 13.98
C HIS A 303 -3.81 -9.87 14.64
N THR A 304 -3.29 -9.30 15.72
CA THR A 304 -2.31 -9.97 16.60
C THR A 304 -2.33 -9.35 17.99
N SER A 305 -2.05 -10.16 19.01
CA SER A 305 -1.79 -9.72 20.38
C SER A 305 -0.30 -9.53 20.71
N LYS A 306 0.58 -9.65 19.68
CA LYS A 306 2.05 -9.59 19.81
C LYS A 306 2.67 -8.27 19.40
N GLY A 307 1.87 -7.19 19.40
CA GLY A 307 2.32 -5.84 19.12
C GLY A 307 2.37 -5.43 17.65
N ILE A 308 2.68 -4.14 17.44
CA ILE A 308 2.66 -3.49 16.14
C ILE A 308 3.68 -4.10 15.17
N GLY A 309 4.85 -4.50 15.68
CA GLY A 309 5.90 -5.12 14.88
C GLY A 309 5.48 -6.46 14.26
N GLU A 310 4.70 -7.28 14.99
CA GLU A 310 4.17 -8.54 14.44
C GLU A 310 3.11 -8.27 13.37
N MET A 311 2.20 -7.32 13.60
CA MET A 311 1.25 -6.86 12.58
C MET A 311 1.98 -6.48 11.28
N SER A 312 3.04 -5.69 11.37
CA SER A 312 3.85 -5.30 10.23
C SER A 312 4.47 -6.51 9.50
N ARG A 313 5.07 -7.44 10.23
CA ARG A 313 5.69 -8.65 9.63
C ARG A 313 4.68 -9.56 8.93
N ILE A 314 3.44 -9.65 9.43
CA ILE A 314 2.36 -10.37 8.76
C ILE A 314 2.05 -9.71 7.40
N TYR A 315 1.88 -8.38 7.34
CA TYR A 315 1.71 -7.65 6.08
C TYR A 315 2.91 -7.82 5.15
N HIS A 316 4.15 -7.74 5.66
CA HIS A 316 5.36 -7.90 4.86
C HIS A 316 5.41 -9.28 4.19
N LYS A 317 5.09 -10.35 4.93
CA LYS A 317 5.03 -11.71 4.37
C LYS A 317 3.93 -11.83 3.31
N LEU A 318 2.72 -11.34 3.61
CA LEU A 318 1.63 -11.36 2.64
C LEU A 318 2.01 -10.64 1.35
N TYR A 319 2.51 -9.42 1.43
CA TYR A 319 2.79 -8.63 0.23
C TYR A 319 3.98 -9.16 -0.56
N ASN A 320 5.02 -9.64 0.10
CA ASN A 320 6.15 -10.27 -0.59
C ASN A 320 5.75 -11.53 -1.37
N PHE A 321 4.84 -12.36 -0.83
CA PHE A 321 4.60 -13.69 -1.37
C PHE A 321 3.26 -13.85 -2.09
N ASN A 322 2.30 -12.98 -1.82
CA ASN A 322 0.93 -13.09 -2.31
C ASN A 322 0.40 -11.81 -3.00
N LEU A 323 1.26 -10.79 -3.24
CA LEU A 323 0.84 -9.57 -3.93
C LEU A 323 1.85 -9.13 -5.00
N VAL A 324 3.13 -9.01 -4.67
CA VAL A 324 4.19 -8.62 -5.60
C VAL A 324 4.34 -9.66 -6.71
N PRO A 325 4.22 -9.27 -8.01
CA PRO A 325 4.20 -10.21 -9.12
C PRO A 325 5.59 -10.50 -9.70
N GLY A 326 5.65 -11.52 -10.57
CA GLY A 326 6.75 -11.79 -11.49
C GLY A 326 8.01 -12.38 -10.82
N LYS A 327 9.06 -12.53 -11.63
CA LYS A 327 10.29 -13.21 -11.21
C LYS A 327 11.04 -12.46 -10.09
N TYR A 328 11.02 -11.13 -10.12
CA TYR A 328 11.70 -10.28 -9.13
C TYR A 328 11.06 -10.26 -7.74
N ARG A 329 10.02 -11.06 -7.53
CA ARG A 329 9.55 -11.41 -6.19
C ARG A 329 10.62 -12.19 -5.42
N THR A 330 11.32 -13.09 -6.09
CA THR A 330 12.31 -14.01 -5.50
C THR A 330 13.71 -13.88 -6.09
N GLU A 331 13.84 -13.43 -7.35
CA GLU A 331 15.13 -13.20 -7.97
C GLU A 331 15.76 -11.89 -7.51
N LYS A 332 17.09 -11.87 -7.48
CA LYS A 332 17.86 -10.68 -7.12
C LYS A 332 17.61 -9.56 -8.14
N ARG A 333 17.22 -8.40 -7.62
CA ARG A 333 17.02 -7.19 -8.43
C ARG A 333 18.35 -6.53 -8.73
N PRO A 334 18.52 -5.91 -9.92
CA PRO A 334 19.73 -5.20 -10.27
C PRO A 334 19.92 -3.96 -9.38
N LEU A 335 21.17 -3.73 -8.96
CA LEU A 335 21.56 -2.49 -8.32
C LEU A 335 21.69 -1.40 -9.37
N LEU A 336 20.91 -0.34 -9.25
CA LEU A 336 20.81 0.69 -10.28
C LEU A 336 21.46 2.03 -9.91
N ILE A 337 21.81 2.80 -10.94
CA ILE A 337 22.01 4.24 -10.86
C ILE A 337 20.95 4.93 -11.75
N ASN A 338 20.25 5.91 -11.20
CA ASN A 338 19.26 6.72 -11.92
C ASN A 338 19.88 8.07 -12.30
N SER A 339 19.58 8.56 -13.50
CA SER A 339 20.16 9.78 -14.05
C SER A 339 19.50 11.08 -13.56
N TRP A 340 18.36 11.03 -12.81
CA TRP A 340 17.58 12.23 -12.51
C TRP A 340 18.35 13.26 -11.70
N GLU A 341 18.71 12.99 -10.46
CA GLU A 341 19.48 13.95 -9.64
C GLU A 341 20.94 14.11 -10.11
N ALA A 342 21.41 13.23 -11.02
CA ALA A 342 22.73 13.34 -11.63
C ALA A 342 22.80 14.37 -12.76
N ALA A 343 21.72 14.57 -13.51
CA ALA A 343 21.75 15.37 -14.73
C ALA A 343 20.46 16.15 -15.01
N PHE A 344 19.34 15.82 -14.36
CA PHE A 344 18.02 16.33 -14.71
C PHE A 344 17.78 16.19 -16.23
N PHE A 345 17.45 17.29 -16.91
CA PHE A 345 17.27 17.30 -18.37
C PHE A 345 18.55 17.51 -19.18
N ASP A 346 19.69 17.78 -18.53
CA ASP A 346 20.98 18.07 -19.18
C ASP A 346 21.79 16.79 -19.37
N PHE A 347 21.38 15.95 -20.32
CA PHE A 347 22.10 14.75 -20.68
C PHE A 347 22.03 14.53 -22.20
N ASP A 348 23.01 13.78 -22.69
CA ASP A 348 23.09 13.19 -24.02
C ASP A 348 23.63 11.76 -23.95
N THR A 349 23.79 11.11 -25.09
CA THR A 349 24.32 9.74 -25.18
C THR A 349 25.67 9.59 -24.47
N ASP A 350 26.60 10.53 -24.68
CA ASP A 350 27.97 10.41 -24.15
C ASP A 350 28.02 10.59 -22.64
N LYS A 351 27.21 11.53 -22.09
CA LYS A 351 27.09 11.74 -20.65
C LYS A 351 26.53 10.51 -19.94
N LEU A 352 25.44 9.93 -20.47
CA LEU A 352 24.85 8.72 -19.89
C LEU A 352 25.78 7.51 -19.97
N VAL A 353 26.54 7.35 -21.05
CA VAL A 353 27.56 6.30 -21.17
C VAL A 353 28.66 6.52 -20.14
N SER A 354 29.09 7.76 -19.89
CA SER A 354 30.07 8.04 -18.84
C SER A 354 29.59 7.66 -17.45
N PHE A 355 28.29 7.84 -17.15
CA PHE A 355 27.68 7.34 -15.91
C PHE A 355 27.71 5.82 -15.83
N ALA A 356 27.38 5.14 -16.93
CA ALA A 356 27.42 3.69 -17.02
C ALA A 356 28.82 3.11 -16.82
N GLU A 357 29.86 3.74 -17.40
CA GLU A 357 31.28 3.35 -17.20
C GLU A 357 31.65 3.40 -15.70
N ARG A 358 31.26 4.47 -14.98
CA ARG A 358 31.50 4.59 -13.55
C ARG A 358 30.66 3.61 -12.72
N ALA A 359 29.39 3.44 -13.07
CA ALA A 359 28.52 2.45 -12.43
C ALA A 359 29.14 1.04 -12.51
N ARG A 360 29.66 0.68 -13.68
CA ARG A 360 30.37 -0.59 -13.89
C ARG A 360 31.63 -0.72 -13.02
N GLU A 361 32.43 0.35 -12.90
CA GLU A 361 33.61 0.38 -12.00
C GLU A 361 33.25 0.10 -10.55
N PHE A 362 32.08 0.58 -10.11
CA PHE A 362 31.59 0.39 -8.74
C PHE A 362 30.93 -0.97 -8.50
N GLY A 363 30.63 -1.73 -9.56
CA GLY A 363 29.95 -3.02 -9.47
C GLY A 363 28.42 -2.92 -9.46
N MET A 364 27.86 -1.83 -9.99
CA MET A 364 26.42 -1.70 -10.21
C MET A 364 25.98 -2.51 -11.44
N ASP A 365 24.68 -2.79 -11.55
CA ASP A 365 24.12 -3.70 -12.54
C ASP A 365 23.32 -3.00 -13.64
N MET A 366 22.82 -1.77 -13.40
CA MET A 366 21.87 -1.10 -14.30
C MET A 366 22.05 0.42 -14.33
N LEU A 367 21.88 1.03 -15.51
CA LEU A 367 21.62 2.46 -15.67
C LEU A 367 20.15 2.68 -16.00
N VAL A 368 19.49 3.58 -15.27
CA VAL A 368 18.12 4.06 -15.55
C VAL A 368 18.18 5.49 -16.11
N MET A 369 17.71 5.65 -17.35
CA MET A 369 17.50 6.95 -17.97
C MET A 369 16.14 7.50 -17.55
N ASP A 370 16.13 8.56 -16.75
CA ASP A 370 14.92 9.22 -16.22
C ASP A 370 14.29 10.20 -17.23
N ASP A 371 13.46 11.15 -16.80
CA ASP A 371 12.71 12.11 -17.64
C ASP A 371 13.63 12.89 -18.60
N GLY A 372 13.14 13.11 -19.83
CA GLY A 372 13.82 13.97 -20.81
C GLY A 372 14.31 13.29 -22.09
N TRP A 373 14.02 12.02 -22.33
CA TRP A 373 14.53 11.25 -23.48
C TRP A 373 13.62 11.31 -24.72
N PHE A 374 12.40 11.81 -24.62
CA PHE A 374 11.32 11.74 -25.62
C PHE A 374 10.90 13.10 -26.16
N GLY A 375 10.23 13.12 -27.32
CA GLY A 375 9.67 14.32 -27.93
C GLY A 375 10.67 15.48 -28.05
N LYS A 376 10.32 16.63 -27.50
CA LYS A 376 11.18 17.82 -27.34
C LYS A 376 11.47 18.12 -25.87
N ARG A 377 11.43 17.11 -25.02
CA ARG A 377 11.50 17.18 -23.56
C ARG A 377 12.89 17.59 -23.07
N ASN A 378 13.19 18.89 -23.06
CA ASN A 378 14.42 19.47 -22.50
C ASN A 378 14.16 20.25 -21.20
N ASN A 379 12.93 20.25 -20.73
CA ASN A 379 12.45 20.79 -19.46
C ASN A 379 11.07 20.18 -19.17
N ASP A 380 10.47 20.52 -18.03
CA ASP A 380 9.19 19.97 -17.57
C ASP A 380 7.92 20.62 -18.20
N GLN A 381 8.07 21.47 -19.23
CA GLN A 381 6.98 22.27 -19.74
C GLN A 381 6.26 21.71 -20.99
N ASN A 382 6.82 20.68 -21.62
CA ASN A 382 6.31 20.14 -22.89
C ASN A 382 6.44 18.61 -23.01
N SER A 383 5.90 18.08 -24.11
CA SER A 383 6.07 16.74 -24.69
C SER A 383 5.53 15.54 -23.89
N LEU A 384 4.97 15.70 -22.69
CA LEU A 384 4.28 14.55 -22.07
C LEU A 384 3.12 14.10 -22.98
N GLY A 385 3.03 12.80 -23.23
CA GLY A 385 2.12 12.20 -24.22
C GLY A 385 2.78 11.84 -25.54
N ASP A 386 3.96 12.39 -25.85
CA ASP A 386 4.70 12.18 -27.10
C ASP A 386 5.84 11.20 -26.88
N TRP A 387 5.55 9.91 -26.70
CA TRP A 387 6.51 8.88 -26.29
C TRP A 387 7.34 8.35 -27.46
N PHE A 388 8.01 9.24 -28.20
CA PHE A 388 8.98 8.90 -29.25
C PHE A 388 10.34 9.49 -28.94
N VAL A 389 11.40 8.75 -29.34
CA VAL A 389 12.79 9.08 -28.99
C VAL A 389 13.21 10.47 -29.51
N ASN A 390 13.83 11.26 -28.66
CA ASN A 390 14.48 12.52 -29.04
C ASN A 390 15.86 12.23 -29.67
N GLU A 391 15.87 12.09 -31.00
CA GLU A 391 17.10 11.77 -31.76
C GLU A 391 18.14 12.91 -31.74
N ASP A 392 17.73 14.14 -31.52
CA ASP A 392 18.64 15.29 -31.41
C ASP A 392 19.46 15.23 -30.11
N LYS A 393 18.83 14.77 -29.04
CA LYS A 393 19.45 14.59 -27.72
C LYS A 393 20.25 13.29 -27.64
N LEU A 394 19.66 12.18 -28.07
CA LEU A 394 20.26 10.86 -28.05
C LEU A 394 20.94 10.59 -29.42
N LYS A 395 22.13 11.16 -29.59
CA LYS A 395 22.93 10.98 -30.84
C LYS A 395 23.18 9.50 -31.12
N GLY A 396 22.79 9.08 -32.31
CA GLY A 396 22.81 7.68 -32.73
C GLY A 396 21.57 6.89 -32.35
N GLY A 397 20.60 7.56 -31.68
CA GLY A 397 19.33 7.01 -31.24
C GLY A 397 19.41 6.16 -29.96
N LEU A 398 18.24 5.83 -29.42
CA LEU A 398 18.12 5.04 -28.19
C LEU A 398 18.80 3.66 -28.30
N GLY A 399 18.76 3.03 -29.49
CA GLY A 399 19.41 1.74 -29.72
C GLY A 399 20.94 1.76 -29.57
N GLU A 400 21.59 2.85 -30.00
CA GLU A 400 23.03 3.01 -29.84
C GLU A 400 23.41 3.24 -28.37
N LEU A 401 22.64 4.06 -27.63
CA LEU A 401 22.83 4.25 -26.19
C LEU A 401 22.75 2.90 -25.46
N ILE A 402 21.65 2.16 -25.67
CA ILE A 402 21.43 0.85 -25.01
C ILE A 402 22.54 -0.13 -25.36
N ARG A 403 22.96 -0.19 -26.65
CA ARG A 403 24.05 -1.06 -27.06
C ARG A 403 25.35 -0.75 -26.31
N ARG A 404 25.74 0.53 -26.22
CA ARG A 404 26.95 0.96 -25.50
C ARG A 404 26.92 0.59 -24.02
N ILE A 405 25.72 0.74 -23.38
CA ILE A 405 25.53 0.37 -21.97
C ILE A 405 25.59 -1.16 -21.80
N ASN A 406 24.96 -1.92 -22.70
CA ASN A 406 25.01 -3.38 -22.64
C ASN A 406 26.40 -3.92 -22.91
N ASP A 407 27.20 -3.27 -23.77
CA ASP A 407 28.62 -3.65 -24.04
C ASP A 407 29.49 -3.49 -22.77
N LEU A 408 29.09 -2.63 -21.81
CA LEU A 408 29.73 -2.53 -20.49
C LEU A 408 29.25 -3.64 -19.53
N GLY A 409 28.29 -4.47 -19.93
CA GLY A 409 27.67 -5.52 -19.11
C GLY A 409 26.59 -5.02 -18.15
N LEU A 410 26.04 -3.85 -18.40
CA LEU A 410 24.94 -3.27 -17.61
C LEU A 410 23.59 -3.49 -18.31
N GLN A 411 22.54 -3.62 -17.50
CA GLN A 411 21.14 -3.53 -17.93
C GLN A 411 20.72 -2.07 -18.14
N PHE A 412 19.60 -1.87 -18.84
CA PHE A 412 19.07 -0.54 -19.12
C PHE A 412 17.63 -0.39 -18.67
N GLY A 413 17.34 0.72 -17.98
CA GLY A 413 16.01 1.13 -17.55
C GLY A 413 15.58 2.46 -18.15
N ILE A 414 14.25 2.69 -18.20
CA ILE A 414 13.64 3.88 -18.79
C ILE A 414 12.46 4.40 -17.95
N TRP A 415 12.26 5.70 -17.96
CA TRP A 415 11.18 6.39 -17.27
C TRP A 415 10.02 6.72 -18.20
N TYR A 416 8.79 6.62 -17.68
CA TYR A 416 7.55 7.06 -18.32
C TYR A 416 6.63 7.74 -17.31
N GLU A 417 5.83 8.71 -17.77
CA GLU A 417 4.68 9.30 -17.06
C GLU A 417 3.41 9.21 -17.95
N PRO A 418 2.89 7.99 -18.18
CA PRO A 418 1.97 7.72 -19.29
C PRO A 418 0.54 8.22 -19.05
N GLU A 419 0.21 8.63 -17.83
CA GLU A 419 -1.10 9.17 -17.47
C GLU A 419 -1.18 10.70 -17.63
N MET A 420 -0.11 11.35 -18.13
CA MET A 420 -0.01 12.80 -18.25
C MET A 420 0.14 13.25 -19.68
N ILE A 421 -0.26 14.50 -19.92
CA ILE A 421 -0.15 15.16 -21.22
C ILE A 421 0.23 16.64 -21.03
N SER A 422 1.20 17.14 -21.79
CA SER A 422 1.55 18.55 -21.79
C SER A 422 0.64 19.34 -22.72
N PRO A 423 0.23 20.57 -22.37
CA PRO A 423 -0.43 21.48 -23.32
C PRO A 423 0.38 21.70 -24.61
N ASP A 424 1.70 21.71 -24.48
CA ASP A 424 2.64 21.74 -25.62
C ASP A 424 3.15 20.31 -25.89
N SER A 425 2.28 19.50 -26.48
CA SER A 425 2.59 18.18 -27.05
C SER A 425 1.85 17.99 -28.36
N ASP A 426 2.32 17.11 -29.22
CA ASP A 426 1.67 16.75 -30.45
C ASP A 426 0.36 16.00 -30.17
N LEU A 427 0.36 15.15 -29.13
CA LEU A 427 -0.83 14.43 -28.68
C LEU A 427 -1.95 15.41 -28.26
N PHE A 428 -1.65 16.43 -27.46
CA PHE A 428 -2.67 17.41 -27.03
C PHE A 428 -3.20 18.23 -28.21
N ARG A 429 -2.35 18.61 -29.16
CA ARG A 429 -2.79 19.31 -30.39
C ARG A 429 -3.74 18.48 -31.25
N ALA A 430 -3.50 17.15 -31.28
CA ALA A 430 -4.35 16.20 -32.02
C ALA A 430 -5.65 15.87 -31.28
N HIS A 431 -5.60 15.75 -29.96
CA HIS A 431 -6.70 15.27 -29.12
C HIS A 431 -6.85 16.09 -27.81
N PRO A 432 -7.28 17.36 -27.90
CA PRO A 432 -7.43 18.20 -26.70
C PRO A 432 -8.55 17.73 -25.77
N ASP A 433 -9.47 16.89 -26.27
CA ASP A 433 -10.58 16.28 -25.53
C ASP A 433 -10.18 15.03 -24.73
N TRP A 434 -8.91 14.57 -24.84
CA TRP A 434 -8.42 13.39 -24.13
C TRP A 434 -7.93 13.69 -22.72
N CYS A 435 -7.81 14.93 -22.33
CA CYS A 435 -7.47 15.26 -20.94
C CYS A 435 -8.72 15.28 -20.04
N VAL A 436 -8.50 15.01 -18.77
CA VAL A 436 -9.52 15.14 -17.74
C VAL A 436 -10.00 16.59 -17.67
N HIS A 437 -11.27 16.82 -17.93
CA HIS A 437 -11.89 18.14 -17.81
C HIS A 437 -13.43 18.05 -17.83
N VAL A 438 -14.05 19.09 -17.34
CA VAL A 438 -15.49 19.31 -17.46
C VAL A 438 -15.77 20.17 -18.70
N PRO A 439 -16.71 19.79 -19.59
CA PRO A 439 -17.06 20.60 -20.76
C PRO A 439 -17.34 22.06 -20.40
N ASN A 440 -16.88 23.00 -21.26
CA ASN A 440 -16.98 24.45 -21.08
C ASN A 440 -16.16 25.04 -19.91
N ARG A 441 -15.29 24.26 -19.28
CA ARG A 441 -14.27 24.74 -18.35
C ARG A 441 -12.87 24.52 -18.94
N LYS A 442 -11.93 25.42 -18.61
CA LYS A 442 -10.52 25.16 -18.91
C LYS A 442 -10.00 24.08 -17.97
N PRO A 443 -9.24 23.08 -18.44
CA PRO A 443 -8.60 22.11 -17.57
C PRO A 443 -7.68 22.78 -16.55
N CYS A 444 -7.67 22.27 -15.33
CA CYS A 444 -6.68 22.71 -14.33
C CYS A 444 -5.29 22.23 -14.71
N ILE A 445 -4.32 23.10 -14.64
CA ILE A 445 -2.91 22.78 -14.87
C ILE A 445 -2.15 22.65 -13.55
N GLY A 446 -1.29 21.66 -13.46
CA GLY A 446 -0.33 21.49 -12.38
C GLY A 446 0.98 20.97 -12.95
N ARG A 447 2.14 21.49 -12.50
CA ARG A 447 3.45 21.09 -13.05
C ARG A 447 3.56 21.21 -14.58
N HIS A 448 2.91 22.20 -15.18
CA HIS A 448 2.82 22.41 -16.64
C HIS A 448 2.19 21.23 -17.41
N GLN A 449 1.39 20.39 -16.75
CA GLN A 449 0.76 19.22 -17.37
C GLN A 449 -0.71 19.07 -17.00
N TYR A 450 -1.46 18.39 -17.88
CA TYR A 450 -2.81 17.88 -17.65
C TYR A 450 -2.76 16.38 -17.39
N VAL A 451 -3.88 15.81 -16.91
CA VAL A 451 -4.08 14.37 -16.75
C VAL A 451 -4.82 13.83 -17.96
N LEU A 452 -4.36 12.75 -18.55
CA LEU A 452 -5.09 11.99 -19.56
C LEU A 452 -6.30 11.28 -18.95
N ASP A 453 -7.40 11.23 -19.67
CA ASP A 453 -8.60 10.51 -19.23
C ASP A 453 -8.44 8.99 -19.41
N MET A 454 -7.88 8.33 -18.41
CA MET A 454 -7.68 6.86 -18.43
C MET A 454 -9.00 6.06 -18.37
N SER A 455 -10.15 6.69 -18.12
CA SER A 455 -11.45 6.01 -18.28
C SER A 455 -11.74 5.66 -19.74
N ARG A 456 -11.10 6.34 -20.69
CA ARG A 456 -11.27 6.20 -22.14
C ARG A 456 -10.37 5.09 -22.71
N LYS A 457 -10.98 4.17 -23.42
CA LYS A 457 -10.25 3.08 -24.10
C LYS A 457 -9.32 3.59 -25.20
N ASP A 458 -9.75 4.55 -26.01
CA ASP A 458 -8.95 5.14 -27.10
C ASP A 458 -7.67 5.82 -26.57
N VAL A 459 -7.73 6.47 -25.43
CA VAL A 459 -6.55 7.02 -24.74
C VAL A 459 -5.59 5.92 -24.32
N ARG A 460 -6.09 4.90 -23.62
CA ARG A 460 -5.27 3.77 -23.16
C ARG A 460 -4.63 3.01 -24.31
N ASP A 461 -5.37 2.79 -25.40
CA ASP A 461 -4.85 2.10 -26.58
C ASP A 461 -3.71 2.90 -27.23
N ASN A 462 -3.87 4.20 -27.39
CA ASN A 462 -2.83 5.06 -27.96
C ASN A 462 -1.55 5.06 -27.10
N ILE A 463 -1.68 5.23 -25.79
CA ILE A 463 -0.52 5.22 -24.90
C ILE A 463 0.15 3.85 -24.87
N PHE A 464 -0.64 2.76 -24.85
CA PHE A 464 -0.10 1.41 -24.95
C PHE A 464 0.70 1.22 -26.25
N ASP A 465 0.17 1.61 -27.40
CA ASP A 465 0.83 1.45 -28.69
C ASP A 465 2.15 2.23 -28.76
N GLN A 466 2.19 3.46 -28.23
CA GLN A 466 3.40 4.26 -28.15
C GLN A 466 4.45 3.58 -27.26
N MET A 467 4.09 3.19 -26.03
CA MET A 467 4.99 2.49 -25.11
C MET A 467 5.47 1.16 -25.70
N TYR A 468 4.56 0.35 -26.23
CA TYR A 468 4.87 -0.94 -26.83
C TYR A 468 5.84 -0.81 -28.01
N SER A 469 5.69 0.23 -28.84
CA SER A 469 6.59 0.48 -29.98
C SER A 469 8.04 0.73 -29.57
N VAL A 470 8.27 1.35 -28.44
CA VAL A 470 9.62 1.56 -27.87
C VAL A 470 10.11 0.31 -27.16
N LEU A 471 9.31 -0.24 -26.25
CA LEU A 471 9.72 -1.36 -25.40
C LEU A 471 9.97 -2.66 -26.19
N SER A 472 9.22 -2.91 -27.26
CA SER A 472 9.40 -4.10 -28.12
C SER A 472 10.59 -3.96 -29.07
N LYS A 473 11.00 -2.74 -29.40
CA LYS A 473 12.09 -2.48 -30.33
C LYS A 473 13.47 -2.55 -29.68
N TYR A 474 13.57 -2.23 -28.39
CA TYR A 474 14.82 -2.07 -27.68
C TYR A 474 14.91 -3.02 -26.47
N LYS A 475 16.12 -3.43 -26.10
CA LYS A 475 16.36 -4.23 -24.89
C LYS A 475 16.30 -3.34 -23.66
N ILE A 476 15.12 -3.24 -23.05
CA ILE A 476 14.85 -2.48 -21.85
C ILE A 476 14.44 -3.47 -20.75
N ASP A 477 15.12 -3.42 -19.61
CA ASP A 477 14.97 -4.39 -18.53
C ASP A 477 14.18 -3.83 -17.34
N TYR A 478 13.89 -2.50 -17.34
CA TYR A 478 13.26 -1.80 -16.22
C TYR A 478 12.44 -0.59 -16.70
N ILE A 479 11.29 -0.40 -16.07
CA ILE A 479 10.45 0.80 -16.22
C ILE A 479 10.28 1.48 -14.84
N LYS A 480 10.49 2.82 -14.80
CA LYS A 480 9.98 3.69 -13.75
C LYS A 480 8.71 4.35 -14.27
N TRP A 481 7.57 4.00 -13.67
CA TRP A 481 6.24 4.52 -14.02
C TRP A 481 5.85 5.62 -13.05
N ASP A 482 5.79 6.85 -13.50
CA ASP A 482 5.55 8.02 -12.68
C ASP A 482 4.15 8.63 -12.86
N PHE A 483 3.72 9.45 -11.88
CA PHE A 483 2.45 10.18 -11.86
C PHE A 483 2.59 11.43 -11.00
N ASN A 484 2.84 12.60 -11.60
CA ASN A 484 3.36 13.77 -10.88
C ASN A 484 2.33 14.87 -10.60
N ARG A 485 1.05 14.54 -10.44
CA ARG A 485 0.05 15.49 -9.94
C ARG A 485 -1.21 14.80 -9.42
N ASN A 486 -1.97 15.51 -8.57
CA ASN A 486 -3.31 15.09 -8.20
C ASN A 486 -4.31 15.38 -9.31
N ILE A 487 -5.43 14.65 -9.35
CA ILE A 487 -6.55 14.90 -10.23
C ILE A 487 -7.46 15.93 -9.59
N SER A 488 -7.76 16.99 -10.30
CA SER A 488 -8.74 18.02 -9.96
C SER A 488 -9.76 18.14 -11.10
N ASP A 489 -10.80 18.96 -10.93
CA ASP A 489 -11.85 19.20 -11.94
C ASP A 489 -12.28 17.91 -12.66
N ALA A 490 -12.54 16.86 -11.87
CA ALA A 490 -12.83 15.51 -12.32
C ALA A 490 -14.06 15.47 -13.24
N GLY A 491 -13.86 14.88 -14.40
CA GLY A 491 -14.89 14.62 -15.37
C GLY A 491 -14.31 14.07 -16.67
N SER A 492 -15.09 13.27 -17.36
CA SER A 492 -14.77 12.75 -18.68
C SER A 492 -15.68 13.39 -19.72
N ALA A 493 -15.11 13.89 -20.81
CA ALA A 493 -15.89 14.37 -21.94
C ALA A 493 -16.72 13.28 -22.64
N LEU A 494 -16.36 12.01 -22.39
CA LEU A 494 -17.03 10.84 -22.97
C LEU A 494 -18.21 10.34 -22.11
N LEU A 495 -18.10 10.45 -20.77
CA LEU A 495 -19.14 9.92 -19.86
C LEU A 495 -20.41 10.79 -19.93
N PRO A 496 -21.62 10.18 -19.98
CA PRO A 496 -22.87 10.91 -19.87
C PRO A 496 -23.05 11.53 -18.46
N ALA A 497 -23.96 12.47 -18.35
CA ALA A 497 -24.13 13.28 -17.14
C ALA A 497 -24.47 12.43 -15.87
N ASP A 498 -25.23 11.38 -16.03
CA ASP A 498 -25.65 10.45 -14.98
C ASP A 498 -24.54 9.48 -14.55
N ARG A 499 -23.43 9.39 -15.30
CA ARG A 499 -22.27 8.53 -14.99
C ARG A 499 -21.00 9.28 -14.63
N GLN A 500 -21.05 10.60 -14.49
CA GLN A 500 -19.87 11.39 -14.11
C GLN A 500 -19.35 11.04 -12.71
N GLY A 501 -20.19 10.60 -11.79
CA GLY A 501 -19.80 10.08 -10.47
C GLY A 501 -18.98 8.79 -10.51
N GLU A 502 -18.93 8.09 -11.64
CA GLU A 502 -18.10 6.89 -11.84
C GLU A 502 -16.65 7.23 -12.25
N PHE A 503 -16.39 8.49 -12.59
CA PHE A 503 -15.15 8.89 -13.26
C PHE A 503 -13.89 8.45 -12.51
N PHE A 504 -13.75 8.76 -11.24
CA PHE A 504 -12.53 8.43 -10.47
C PHE A 504 -12.28 6.92 -10.41
N HIS A 505 -13.33 6.12 -10.23
CA HIS A 505 -13.18 4.67 -10.21
C HIS A 505 -12.83 4.12 -11.60
N ARG A 506 -13.50 4.60 -12.65
CA ARG A 506 -13.19 4.22 -14.04
C ARG A 506 -11.78 4.62 -14.47
N PHE A 507 -11.31 5.78 -14.00
CA PHE A 507 -9.94 6.24 -14.24
C PHE A 507 -8.92 5.24 -13.68
N ILE A 508 -9.07 4.85 -12.42
CA ILE A 508 -8.17 3.89 -11.77
C ILE A 508 -8.24 2.51 -12.40
N LEU A 509 -9.43 2.02 -12.77
CA LEU A 509 -9.56 0.75 -13.50
C LEU A 509 -8.85 0.81 -14.85
N GLY A 510 -8.93 1.95 -15.54
CA GLY A 510 -8.21 2.16 -16.80
C GLY A 510 -6.69 2.21 -16.63
N THR A 511 -6.20 2.82 -15.55
CA THR A 511 -4.77 2.78 -15.19
C THR A 511 -4.30 1.34 -14.94
N TYR A 512 -5.06 0.56 -14.18
CA TYR A 512 -4.75 -0.86 -13.92
C TYR A 512 -4.73 -1.69 -15.20
N GLU A 513 -5.69 -1.47 -16.12
CA GLU A 513 -5.72 -2.14 -17.42
C GLU A 513 -4.45 -1.84 -18.22
N LEU A 514 -4.06 -0.56 -18.32
CA LEU A 514 -2.86 -0.16 -19.07
C LEU A 514 -1.59 -0.77 -18.47
N MET A 515 -1.44 -0.71 -17.14
CA MET A 515 -0.29 -1.31 -16.44
C MET A 515 -0.26 -2.83 -16.63
N GLY A 516 -1.41 -3.50 -16.51
CA GLY A 516 -1.54 -4.94 -16.73
C GLY A 516 -1.13 -5.34 -18.13
N ARG A 517 -1.59 -4.62 -19.16
CA ARG A 517 -1.24 -4.88 -20.57
C ARG A 517 0.28 -4.75 -20.82
N ILE A 518 0.93 -3.72 -20.25
CA ILE A 518 2.39 -3.55 -20.40
C ILE A 518 3.13 -4.66 -19.65
N ARG A 519 2.75 -4.98 -18.41
CA ARG A 519 3.33 -6.09 -17.65
C ARG A 519 3.21 -7.43 -18.37
N ASP A 520 2.03 -7.72 -18.91
CA ASP A 520 1.77 -9.00 -19.60
C ASP A 520 2.53 -9.10 -20.94
N ALA A 521 2.74 -7.96 -21.61
CA ALA A 521 3.59 -7.89 -22.81
C ALA A 521 5.10 -8.06 -22.50
N PHE A 522 5.52 -7.65 -21.30
CA PHE A 522 6.94 -7.67 -20.86
C PHE A 522 7.09 -8.29 -19.47
N PRO A 523 6.80 -9.59 -19.28
CA PRO A 523 6.69 -10.22 -17.95
C PRO A 523 8.03 -10.31 -17.20
N ASP A 524 9.15 -10.19 -17.89
CA ASP A 524 10.50 -10.24 -17.31
C ASP A 524 11.05 -8.87 -16.91
N MET A 525 10.33 -7.80 -17.19
CA MET A 525 10.73 -6.43 -16.89
C MET A 525 10.50 -6.10 -15.41
N LEU A 526 11.43 -5.38 -14.80
CA LEU A 526 11.29 -4.86 -13.45
C LEU A 526 10.51 -3.54 -13.51
N PHE A 527 9.42 -3.44 -12.74
CA PHE A 527 8.61 -2.25 -12.63
C PHE A 527 8.84 -1.55 -11.30
N GLU A 528 9.11 -0.24 -11.36
CA GLU A 528 9.04 0.66 -10.21
C GLU A 528 7.91 1.66 -10.42
N ASN A 529 7.00 1.76 -9.47
CA ASN A 529 6.05 2.86 -9.41
C ASN A 529 6.66 4.10 -8.76
N CYS A 530 6.31 5.26 -9.28
CA CYS A 530 6.56 6.56 -8.70
C CYS A 530 5.27 7.40 -8.80
N SER A 531 5.08 8.35 -7.92
CA SER A 531 3.99 9.32 -8.01
C SER A 531 4.41 10.59 -7.30
N GLY A 532 5.37 11.33 -7.92
CA GLY A 532 6.09 12.39 -7.23
C GLY A 532 6.63 11.83 -5.90
N GLY A 533 7.45 10.80 -5.96
CA GLY A 533 7.78 9.99 -4.80
C GLY A 533 6.71 8.96 -4.46
N GLY A 534 6.32 8.91 -3.19
CA GLY A 534 5.42 7.88 -2.64
C GLY A 534 3.93 8.22 -2.67
N GLY A 535 3.46 9.02 -3.62
CA GLY A 535 2.05 9.43 -3.70
C GLY A 535 1.05 8.32 -4.04
N ARG A 536 1.53 7.19 -4.55
CA ARG A 536 0.76 5.96 -4.74
C ARG A 536 1.50 4.75 -4.14
N PHE A 537 2.10 4.94 -2.98
CA PHE A 537 2.69 3.81 -2.27
C PHE A 537 1.59 3.03 -1.56
N ASP A 538 0.94 2.14 -2.28
CA ASP A 538 -0.22 1.37 -1.84
C ASP A 538 -0.17 -0.07 -2.37
N PRO A 539 -0.95 -1.00 -1.81
CA PRO A 539 -0.86 -2.41 -2.21
C PRO A 539 -1.39 -2.67 -3.62
N ALA A 540 -2.27 -1.82 -4.16
CA ALA A 540 -2.74 -2.02 -5.53
C ALA A 540 -1.65 -1.73 -6.57
N MET A 541 -0.78 -0.73 -6.34
CA MET A 541 0.39 -0.51 -7.18
C MET A 541 1.41 -1.64 -7.04
N LEU A 542 1.56 -2.24 -5.85
CA LEU A 542 2.40 -3.42 -5.64
C LEU A 542 1.90 -4.67 -6.37
N ALA A 543 0.62 -4.74 -6.73
CA ALA A 543 0.10 -5.84 -7.57
C ALA A 543 0.57 -5.75 -9.04
N TYR A 544 1.11 -4.61 -9.46
CA TYR A 544 1.66 -4.40 -10.82
C TYR A 544 3.17 -4.19 -10.84
N SER A 545 3.76 -3.76 -9.74
CA SER A 545 5.19 -3.43 -9.64
C SER A 545 5.85 -4.13 -8.46
N GLN A 546 7.14 -4.42 -8.61
CA GLN A 546 7.90 -5.09 -7.57
C GLN A 546 8.42 -4.12 -6.51
N GLN A 547 8.49 -2.83 -6.84
CA GLN A 547 8.94 -1.78 -5.93
C GLN A 547 8.28 -0.44 -6.24
N ILE A 548 8.30 0.45 -5.26
CA ILE A 548 7.77 1.81 -5.37
C ILE A 548 8.81 2.79 -4.82
N TRP A 549 9.03 3.90 -5.53
CA TRP A 549 9.85 5.00 -5.05
C TRP A 549 9.22 5.61 -3.81
N ALA A 550 9.92 5.56 -2.67
CA ALA A 550 9.31 5.88 -1.39
C ALA A 550 9.08 7.39 -1.21
N SER A 551 9.97 8.23 -1.73
CA SER A 551 9.92 9.68 -1.65
C SER A 551 10.96 10.31 -2.57
N ASP A 552 10.63 11.47 -3.15
CA ASP A 552 11.61 12.31 -3.86
C ASP A 552 12.60 12.98 -2.90
N ASN A 553 12.34 12.95 -1.60
CA ASN A 553 13.30 13.38 -0.60
C ASN A 553 14.33 12.30 -0.34
N THR A 554 15.55 12.52 -0.79
CA THR A 554 16.67 11.58 -0.65
C THR A 554 17.59 11.92 0.54
N ASP A 555 17.29 12.99 1.31
CA ASP A 555 18.00 13.29 2.55
C ASP A 555 17.89 12.12 3.54
N PRO A 556 18.99 11.50 3.98
CA PRO A 556 18.93 10.29 4.78
C PRO A 556 18.29 10.49 6.15
N ILE A 557 18.34 11.71 6.72
CA ILE A 557 17.70 11.97 8.02
C ILE A 557 16.18 12.08 7.88
N GLU A 558 15.69 12.74 6.81
CA GLU A 558 14.26 12.78 6.51
C GLU A 558 13.74 11.38 6.11
N ARG A 559 14.54 10.60 5.38
CA ARG A 559 14.22 9.22 5.02
C ARG A 559 13.97 8.32 6.22
N LEU A 560 14.57 8.56 7.37
CA LEU A 560 14.32 7.74 8.57
C LEU A 560 12.84 7.74 8.97
N THR A 561 12.16 8.88 8.94
CA THR A 561 10.72 8.95 9.25
C THR A 561 9.86 8.35 8.15
N ILE A 562 10.23 8.62 6.88
CA ILE A 562 9.52 8.11 5.69
C ILE A 562 9.61 6.57 5.63
N GLN A 563 10.79 6.00 5.80
CA GLN A 563 11.03 4.56 5.76
C GLN A 563 10.44 3.85 6.98
N PHE A 564 10.52 4.46 8.16
CA PHE A 564 9.89 3.94 9.37
C PHE A 564 8.38 3.78 9.19
N GLY A 565 7.68 4.86 8.79
CA GLY A 565 6.24 4.81 8.56
C GLY A 565 5.87 3.87 7.41
N THR A 566 6.64 3.85 6.31
CA THR A 566 6.42 2.90 5.21
C THR A 566 6.47 1.46 5.70
N SER A 567 7.43 1.13 6.58
CA SER A 567 7.61 -0.21 7.14
C SER A 567 6.50 -0.67 8.09
N MET A 568 5.54 0.21 8.45
CA MET A 568 4.37 -0.22 9.24
C MET A 568 3.53 -1.27 8.52
N CYS A 569 3.45 -1.16 7.19
CA CYS A 569 2.63 -2.05 6.38
C CYS A 569 3.41 -2.71 5.23
N TYR A 570 4.43 -2.04 4.68
CA TYR A 570 5.08 -2.45 3.43
C TYR A 570 6.48 -3.01 3.68
N PRO A 571 6.83 -4.14 3.03
CA PRO A 571 8.15 -4.76 3.21
C PRO A 571 9.27 -3.90 2.62
N ALA A 572 10.46 -4.00 3.21
CA ALA A 572 11.66 -3.30 2.75
C ALA A 572 12.00 -3.58 1.28
N SER A 573 11.75 -4.81 0.81
CA SER A 573 11.93 -5.23 -0.59
C SER A 573 11.11 -4.45 -1.61
N THR A 574 10.06 -3.73 -1.17
CA THR A 574 9.21 -2.92 -2.06
C THR A 574 9.52 -1.43 -2.01
N MET A 575 10.44 -1.01 -1.14
CA MET A 575 10.69 0.40 -0.85
C MET A 575 11.96 0.90 -1.53
N GLY A 576 11.82 1.70 -2.60
CA GLY A 576 12.95 2.34 -3.29
C GLY A 576 13.71 3.31 -2.37
N ALA A 577 15.04 3.13 -2.27
CA ALA A 577 15.91 3.93 -1.42
C ALA A 577 17.25 4.16 -2.11
N HIS A 578 17.57 5.42 -2.46
CA HIS A 578 18.78 5.76 -3.18
C HIS A 578 19.72 6.65 -2.35
N VAL A 579 21.02 6.50 -2.62
CA VAL A 579 22.08 7.40 -2.18
C VAL A 579 22.19 8.55 -3.18
N SER A 580 22.07 9.78 -2.71
CA SER A 580 22.14 10.98 -3.55
C SER A 580 23.26 11.94 -3.15
N ALA A 581 23.39 13.05 -3.86
CA ALA A 581 24.38 14.09 -3.62
C ALA A 581 24.05 15.04 -2.43
N CYS A 582 23.00 14.77 -1.63
CA CYS A 582 22.61 15.60 -0.47
C CYS A 582 23.78 15.86 0.50
N ASP A 583 23.99 17.11 0.93
CA ASP A 583 25.16 17.54 1.70
C ASP A 583 25.04 17.43 3.23
N ARG A 584 23.87 17.04 3.76
CA ARG A 584 23.64 17.01 5.22
C ARG A 584 24.51 15.99 5.96
N THR A 585 24.83 14.86 5.32
CA THR A 585 25.58 13.76 5.91
C THR A 585 26.67 13.25 4.98
N ASP A 586 27.59 12.48 5.54
CA ASP A 586 28.57 11.73 4.72
C ASP A 586 27.94 10.54 3.98
N TYR A 587 28.66 10.00 3.00
CA TYR A 587 28.19 8.86 2.21
C TYR A 587 27.95 7.60 3.05
N LYS A 588 28.64 7.47 4.19
CA LYS A 588 28.40 6.32 5.09
C LYS A 588 26.96 6.31 5.61
N VAL A 589 26.50 7.45 6.13
CA VAL A 589 25.12 7.57 6.67
C VAL A 589 24.09 7.39 5.54
N LYS A 590 24.34 7.99 4.35
CA LYS A 590 23.48 7.85 3.19
C LYS A 590 23.28 6.37 2.82
N GLY A 591 24.40 5.62 2.68
CA GLY A 591 24.35 4.21 2.36
C GLY A 591 23.70 3.35 3.44
N ASP A 592 24.02 3.61 4.72
CA ASP A 592 23.45 2.85 5.83
C ASP A 592 21.91 3.02 5.92
N VAL A 593 21.39 4.21 5.60
CA VAL A 593 19.94 4.47 5.55
C VAL A 593 19.30 3.85 4.29
N ALA A 594 19.95 3.98 3.13
CA ALA A 594 19.45 3.40 1.89
C ALA A 594 19.38 1.85 1.93
N LEU A 595 20.22 1.20 2.74
CA LEU A 595 20.16 -0.26 2.99
C LEU A 595 18.88 -0.73 3.69
N TRP A 596 17.99 0.18 4.09
CA TRP A 596 16.66 -0.23 4.59
C TRP A 596 15.69 -0.66 3.49
N GLY A 597 16.01 -0.44 2.22
CA GLY A 597 15.11 -0.73 1.10
C GLY A 597 15.82 -1.35 -0.11
N THR A 598 15.18 -1.21 -1.28
CA THR A 598 15.82 -1.53 -2.57
C THR A 598 16.85 -0.45 -2.89
N PHE A 599 18.09 -0.82 -2.75
CA PHE A 599 19.23 0.08 -2.78
C PHE A 599 19.56 0.56 -4.20
N GLY A 600 19.94 1.82 -4.35
CA GLY A 600 20.38 2.41 -5.63
C GLY A 600 21.11 3.73 -5.43
N TYR A 601 21.46 4.36 -6.54
CA TYR A 601 22.14 5.64 -6.56
C TYR A 601 21.44 6.65 -7.48
N GLU A 602 21.52 7.92 -7.11
CA GLU A 602 20.96 9.03 -7.86
C GLU A 602 21.87 10.25 -7.69
N LEU A 603 23.00 10.25 -8.38
CA LEU A 603 24.07 11.26 -8.28
C LEU A 603 24.97 11.20 -9.53
N ASP A 604 25.73 12.27 -9.82
CA ASP A 604 26.76 12.24 -10.88
C ASP A 604 28.01 11.48 -10.37
N PRO A 605 28.25 10.27 -10.89
CA PRO A 605 29.36 9.44 -10.42
C PRO A 605 30.73 9.97 -10.86
N ASN A 606 30.81 10.93 -11.80
CA ASN A 606 32.05 11.54 -12.26
C ASN A 606 32.56 12.64 -11.33
N GLU A 607 31.64 13.29 -10.58
CA GLU A 607 31.98 14.38 -9.66
C GLU A 607 32.56 13.89 -8.31
N LEU A 608 32.48 12.59 -8.04
CA LEU A 608 32.96 12.01 -6.78
C LEU A 608 34.47 12.08 -6.63
N SER A 609 34.94 12.44 -5.43
CA SER A 609 36.34 12.33 -5.03
C SER A 609 36.81 10.85 -4.94
N ALA A 610 38.11 10.64 -4.87
CA ALA A 610 38.67 9.29 -4.73
C ALA A 610 38.22 8.58 -3.43
N GLU A 611 38.03 9.33 -2.33
CA GLU A 611 37.54 8.80 -1.06
C GLU A 611 36.07 8.37 -1.18
N GLU A 612 35.22 9.22 -1.75
CA GLU A 612 33.78 8.93 -1.94
C GLU A 612 33.57 7.73 -2.86
N ARG A 613 34.36 7.60 -3.94
CA ARG A 613 34.33 6.40 -4.82
C ARG A 613 34.66 5.14 -4.03
N GLY A 614 35.64 5.19 -3.13
CA GLY A 614 35.97 4.08 -2.24
C GLY A 614 34.82 3.71 -1.30
N GLN A 615 34.11 4.70 -0.78
CA GLN A 615 32.92 4.49 0.07
C GLN A 615 31.76 3.86 -0.73
N ILE A 616 31.46 4.36 -1.92
CA ILE A 616 30.40 3.81 -2.79
C ILE A 616 30.71 2.34 -3.13
N LYS A 617 31.93 2.03 -3.54
CA LYS A 617 32.29 0.64 -3.85
C LYS A 617 32.06 -0.30 -2.65
N LYS A 618 32.45 0.15 -1.46
CA LYS A 618 32.18 -0.60 -0.23
C LYS A 618 30.70 -0.78 0.04
N GLN A 619 29.85 0.22 -0.21
CA GLN A 619 28.40 0.14 -0.07
C GLN A 619 27.79 -0.86 -1.04
N VAL A 620 28.26 -0.89 -2.28
CA VAL A 620 27.85 -1.86 -3.29
C VAL A 620 28.17 -3.29 -2.85
N ASP A 621 29.42 -3.52 -2.37
CA ASP A 621 29.83 -4.82 -1.83
C ASP A 621 28.97 -5.23 -0.61
N GLU A 622 28.67 -4.30 0.28
CA GLU A 622 27.82 -4.52 1.45
C GLU A 622 26.36 -4.84 1.06
N TYR A 623 25.79 -4.12 0.08
CA TYR A 623 24.46 -4.42 -0.41
C TYR A 623 24.37 -5.82 -0.99
N HIS A 624 25.33 -6.22 -1.82
CA HIS A 624 25.38 -7.57 -2.38
C HIS A 624 25.54 -8.64 -1.29
N LYS A 625 26.30 -8.35 -0.24
CA LYS A 625 26.49 -9.24 0.91
C LYS A 625 25.22 -9.46 1.73
N TYR A 626 24.45 -8.38 1.97
CA TYR A 626 23.29 -8.40 2.85
C TYR A 626 21.96 -8.46 2.10
N TYR A 627 21.99 -8.61 0.77
CA TYR A 627 20.80 -8.58 -0.07
C TYR A 627 19.69 -9.50 0.42
N ASP A 628 19.99 -10.79 0.59
CA ASP A 628 18.99 -11.79 0.98
C ASP A 628 18.41 -11.51 2.37
N LEU A 629 19.26 -11.06 3.30
CA LEU A 629 18.84 -10.69 4.65
C LEU A 629 17.90 -9.48 4.66
N ILE A 630 18.16 -8.46 3.84
CA ILE A 630 17.34 -7.25 3.74
C ILE A 630 16.01 -7.55 3.04
N HIS A 631 16.04 -8.32 1.94
CA HIS A 631 14.86 -8.57 1.13
C HIS A 631 13.93 -9.65 1.66
N SER A 632 14.47 -10.65 2.36
CA SER A 632 13.74 -11.83 2.82
C SER A 632 13.69 -11.96 4.36
N GLY A 633 14.53 -11.24 5.08
CA GLY A 633 14.58 -11.28 6.54
C GLY A 633 13.40 -10.55 7.21
N ASN A 634 13.15 -10.92 8.45
CA ASN A 634 12.13 -10.25 9.27
C ASN A 634 12.65 -8.89 9.77
N LEU A 635 11.93 -7.82 9.48
CA LEU A 635 12.23 -6.49 9.99
C LEU A 635 11.76 -6.30 11.44
N TYR A 636 12.63 -5.74 12.26
CA TYR A 636 12.34 -5.30 13.62
C TYR A 636 12.72 -3.82 13.77
N ARG A 637 11.76 -2.96 14.05
CA ARG A 637 12.00 -1.57 14.44
C ARG A 637 12.42 -1.55 15.90
N LEU A 638 13.67 -1.19 16.18
CA LEU A 638 14.28 -1.26 17.51
C LEU A 638 14.20 0.07 18.28
N LYS A 639 14.17 1.19 17.55
CA LYS A 639 14.04 2.53 18.11
C LYS A 639 13.33 3.42 17.11
N SER A 640 12.20 3.99 17.53
CA SER A 640 11.43 4.92 16.70
C SER A 640 12.12 6.29 16.57
N PRO A 641 12.15 6.91 15.38
CA PRO A 641 12.63 8.28 15.22
C PRO A 641 11.75 9.32 15.93
N TYR A 642 10.52 8.97 16.27
CA TYR A 642 9.55 9.84 16.95
C TYR A 642 9.67 9.81 18.48
N GLU A 643 10.31 8.79 19.06
CA GLU A 643 10.34 8.57 20.52
C GLU A 643 11.10 9.67 21.27
N ASP A 644 12.30 10.03 20.81
CA ASP A 644 13.11 11.07 21.45
C ASP A 644 13.77 12.05 20.46
N GLY A 645 13.67 11.77 19.16
CA GLY A 645 14.25 12.56 18.09
C GLY A 645 15.79 12.52 18.02
N TYR A 646 16.44 11.65 18.80
CA TYR A 646 17.89 11.52 18.80
C TYR A 646 18.38 10.38 17.91
N ARG A 647 17.71 9.23 17.95
CA ARG A 647 18.16 8.01 17.25
C ARG A 647 17.02 7.29 16.59
N CYS A 648 17.35 6.63 15.48
CA CYS A 648 16.51 5.63 14.84
C CYS A 648 17.31 4.34 14.73
N ALA A 649 16.67 3.17 14.99
CA ALA A 649 17.33 1.88 14.86
C ALA A 649 16.37 0.80 14.39
N TRP A 650 16.88 -0.08 13.52
CA TRP A 650 16.16 -1.25 13.01
C TRP A 650 17.10 -2.42 12.82
N SER A 651 16.55 -3.62 12.68
CA SER A 651 17.31 -4.81 12.29
C SER A 651 16.53 -5.71 11.36
N PHE A 652 17.25 -6.38 10.48
CA PHE A 652 16.78 -7.54 9.73
C PHE A 652 17.32 -8.80 10.38
N VAL A 653 16.47 -9.80 10.54
CA VAL A 653 16.84 -11.11 11.14
C VAL A 653 16.42 -12.20 10.17
N ALA A 654 17.33 -13.09 9.81
CA ALA A 654 17.03 -14.23 8.94
C ALA A 654 15.91 -15.11 9.55
N GLU A 655 15.09 -15.73 8.70
CA GLU A 655 13.95 -16.54 9.14
C GLU A 655 14.39 -17.71 10.07
N ASP A 656 15.55 -18.33 9.74
CA ASP A 656 16.16 -19.39 10.55
C ASP A 656 16.96 -18.86 11.76
N LYS A 657 17.00 -17.53 11.92
CA LYS A 657 17.74 -16.84 13.00
C LYS A 657 19.24 -17.15 13.00
N SER A 658 19.82 -17.44 11.81
CA SER A 658 21.24 -17.69 11.66
C SER A 658 22.08 -16.40 11.65
N GLU A 659 21.47 -15.29 11.25
CA GLU A 659 22.14 -14.01 11.17
C GLU A 659 21.18 -12.82 11.36
N ALA A 660 21.74 -11.67 11.73
CA ALA A 660 21.01 -10.42 11.81
C ALA A 660 21.91 -9.23 11.47
N LEU A 661 21.32 -8.19 10.87
CA LEU A 661 21.95 -6.90 10.59
C LEU A 661 21.14 -5.79 11.25
N ALA A 662 21.73 -5.13 12.25
CA ALA A 662 21.13 -3.94 12.87
C ALA A 662 21.81 -2.66 12.36
N THR A 663 21.04 -1.60 12.20
CA THR A 663 21.53 -0.26 11.88
C THR A 663 21.00 0.71 12.91
N VAL A 664 21.88 1.58 13.41
CA VAL A 664 21.56 2.69 14.30
C VAL A 664 22.01 3.97 13.64
N VAL A 665 21.11 4.96 13.53
CA VAL A 665 21.42 6.29 13.02
C VAL A 665 21.18 7.31 14.12
N THR A 666 22.20 8.14 14.42
CA THR A 666 22.07 9.28 15.33
C THR A 666 21.69 10.51 14.52
N MET A 667 20.43 10.93 14.63
CA MET A 667 19.89 12.12 13.95
C MET A 667 20.36 13.41 14.63
N ARG A 668 20.52 13.36 15.93
CA ARG A 668 21.00 14.47 16.76
C ARG A 668 21.74 13.91 17.98
N ALA A 669 22.89 14.51 18.34
CA ALA A 669 23.59 14.14 19.54
C ALA A 669 22.73 14.44 20.79
N PRO A 670 22.49 13.48 21.67
CA PRO A 670 21.72 13.68 22.88
C PRO A 670 22.59 14.39 23.94
N GLU A 671 21.97 15.17 24.83
CA GLU A 671 22.65 15.77 25.97
C GLU A 671 23.19 14.72 26.96
N ILE A 672 22.44 13.65 27.14
CA ILE A 672 22.84 12.45 27.91
C ILE A 672 22.96 11.29 26.93
N PRO A 673 24.19 10.90 26.54
CA PRO A 673 24.41 10.01 25.44
C PRO A 673 24.12 8.51 25.75
N PHE A 674 23.75 8.17 26.99
CA PHE A 674 23.54 6.75 27.40
C PHE A 674 22.54 6.05 26.49
N PHE A 675 22.98 4.95 25.88
CA PHE A 675 22.17 4.16 24.96
C PHE A 675 22.52 2.66 24.99
N ILE A 676 21.51 1.86 25.27
CA ILE A 676 21.57 0.40 25.16
C ILE A 676 20.62 -0.04 24.06
N LEU A 677 21.15 -0.67 23.03
CA LEU A 677 20.38 -1.28 21.97
C LEU A 677 19.99 -2.71 22.36
N LYS A 678 18.70 -2.98 22.46
CA LYS A 678 18.15 -4.33 22.63
C LYS A 678 17.69 -4.87 21.29
N PHE A 679 18.22 -6.01 20.89
CA PHE A 679 17.80 -6.71 19.68
C PHE A 679 16.43 -7.38 19.87
N ARG A 680 15.81 -7.76 18.76
CA ARG A 680 14.57 -8.54 18.74
C ARG A 680 14.67 -9.64 17.67
N GLY A 681 13.85 -10.69 17.82
CA GLY A 681 13.72 -11.76 16.84
C GLY A 681 14.85 -12.78 16.80
N LEU A 682 15.89 -12.62 17.61
CA LEU A 682 16.97 -13.60 17.72
C LEU A 682 16.49 -14.89 18.42
N ASP A 683 17.25 -15.96 18.28
CA ASP A 683 17.04 -17.18 19.05
C ASP A 683 17.70 -17.00 20.43
N PRO A 684 16.96 -17.12 21.54
CA PRO A 684 17.52 -16.89 22.87
C PRO A 684 18.66 -17.88 23.24
N ASP A 685 18.63 -19.06 22.67
CA ASP A 685 19.55 -20.16 23.00
C ASP A 685 20.77 -20.23 22.06
N LYS A 686 20.71 -19.56 20.90
CA LYS A 686 21.85 -19.45 19.99
C LYS A 686 22.88 -18.43 20.51
N HIS A 687 24.15 -18.66 20.13
CA HIS A 687 25.25 -17.76 20.38
C HIS A 687 25.62 -17.02 19.07
N TYR A 688 25.78 -15.73 19.14
CA TYR A 688 26.06 -14.87 17.99
C TYR A 688 27.41 -14.18 18.14
N LEU A 689 28.27 -14.35 17.14
CA LEU A 689 29.47 -13.51 17.00
C LEU A 689 29.01 -12.11 16.53
N CYS A 690 29.37 -11.11 17.31
CA CYS A 690 29.11 -9.70 17.02
C CYS A 690 30.34 -9.06 16.34
N ASP A 691 30.19 -8.56 15.12
CA ASP A 691 31.30 -7.95 14.36
C ASP A 691 31.73 -6.60 14.93
N PHE A 692 30.87 -5.93 15.70
CA PHE A 692 31.15 -4.62 16.30
C PHE A 692 32.31 -4.66 17.33
N ASP A 693 32.41 -5.71 18.13
CA ASP A 693 33.40 -5.85 19.19
C ASP A 693 34.14 -7.20 19.21
N GLY A 694 33.82 -8.09 18.25
CA GLY A 694 34.41 -9.41 18.11
C GLY A 694 34.02 -10.40 19.22
N ARG A 695 33.00 -10.10 20.03
CA ARG A 695 32.55 -10.97 21.13
C ARG A 695 31.40 -11.87 20.71
N VAL A 696 31.26 -12.95 21.47
CA VAL A 696 30.15 -13.90 21.33
C VAL A 696 29.15 -13.67 22.44
N TYR A 697 27.90 -13.47 22.07
CA TYR A 697 26.80 -13.23 23.00
C TYR A 697 25.70 -14.24 22.78
N SER A 698 25.01 -14.67 23.84
CA SER A 698 23.76 -15.40 23.68
C SER A 698 22.67 -14.48 23.13
N GLY A 699 21.76 -15.00 22.33
CA GLY A 699 20.61 -14.22 21.83
C GLY A 699 19.78 -13.65 22.99
N SER A 700 19.66 -14.39 24.07
CA SER A 700 19.01 -13.93 25.31
C SER A 700 19.66 -12.65 25.87
N ASN A 701 21.01 -12.60 25.94
CA ASN A 701 21.71 -11.41 26.40
C ASN A 701 21.47 -10.21 25.47
N LEU A 702 21.56 -10.42 24.15
CA LEU A 702 21.33 -9.36 23.16
C LEU A 702 19.91 -8.79 23.22
N MET A 703 18.92 -9.66 23.45
CA MET A 703 17.52 -9.25 23.50
C MET A 703 17.11 -8.61 24.84
N ASN A 704 17.66 -9.06 25.95
CA ASN A 704 17.23 -8.62 27.30
C ASN A 704 18.15 -7.55 27.90
N ALA A 705 19.47 -7.78 27.89
CA ALA A 705 20.47 -6.82 28.38
C ALA A 705 20.87 -5.80 27.30
N GLY A 706 21.05 -6.25 26.07
CA GLY A 706 21.44 -5.41 24.93
C GLY A 706 22.92 -5.05 24.89
N LEU A 707 23.30 -4.25 23.90
CA LEU A 707 24.65 -3.71 23.72
C LEU A 707 24.71 -2.26 24.13
N ASN A 708 25.73 -1.87 24.90
CA ASN A 708 25.97 -0.47 25.23
C ASN A 708 26.64 0.24 24.04
N LEU A 709 25.88 1.07 23.35
CA LEU A 709 26.30 1.82 22.18
C LEU A 709 26.45 3.32 22.48
N THR A 710 26.59 3.71 23.73
CA THR A 710 26.67 5.10 24.18
C THR A 710 27.73 5.87 23.40
N ARG A 711 28.99 5.43 23.41
CA ARG A 711 30.12 6.12 22.73
C ARG A 711 29.99 6.09 21.20
N PRO A 712 29.69 4.95 20.55
CA PRO A 712 29.60 4.89 19.08
C PRO A 712 28.48 5.75 18.50
N THR A 713 27.48 6.13 19.28
CA THR A 713 26.28 6.86 18.82
C THR A 713 26.15 8.25 19.43
N GLU A 714 27.24 8.86 19.92
CA GLU A 714 27.21 10.19 20.53
C GLU A 714 27.32 11.36 19.53
N ARG A 715 27.71 11.08 18.27
CA ARG A 715 27.91 12.10 17.24
C ARG A 715 26.66 12.29 16.38
N THR A 716 26.25 13.56 16.23
CA THR A 716 25.17 13.93 15.28
C THR A 716 25.53 13.49 13.86
N TYR A 717 24.51 13.05 13.11
CA TYR A 717 24.60 12.57 11.73
C TYR A 717 25.65 11.48 11.56
N SER A 718 25.56 10.46 12.42
CA SER A 718 26.43 9.29 12.36
C SER A 718 25.60 8.02 12.31
N SER A 719 26.19 6.96 11.77
CA SER A 719 25.56 5.65 11.70
C SER A 719 26.48 4.52 12.12
N LEU A 720 25.88 3.46 12.65
CA LEU A 720 26.57 2.24 13.04
C LEU A 720 25.77 1.03 12.53
N LYS A 721 26.44 0.12 11.83
CA LYS A 721 25.91 -1.21 11.50
C LYS A 721 26.53 -2.24 12.43
N ILE A 722 25.75 -3.24 12.81
CA ILE A 722 26.15 -4.37 13.66
C ILE A 722 25.64 -5.63 13.01
N TYR A 723 26.55 -6.49 12.60
CA TYR A 723 26.21 -7.78 12.04
C TYR A 723 26.44 -8.89 13.07
N LEU A 724 25.44 -9.72 13.24
CA LEU A 724 25.43 -10.87 14.14
C LEU A 724 25.36 -12.15 13.33
N LYS A 725 26.24 -13.11 13.63
CA LYS A 725 26.24 -14.41 12.98
C LYS A 725 26.23 -15.52 14.04
N ALA A 726 25.24 -16.42 13.94
CA ALA A 726 25.16 -17.60 14.82
C ALA A 726 26.35 -18.54 14.59
N GLN A 727 26.85 -19.10 15.71
CA GLN A 727 27.97 -20.02 15.75
C GLN A 727 27.50 -21.46 15.93
#